data_47b31e2f59b0bc7dbc5330925b65610c
#
_entry.id   47b31e2f59b0bc7dbc5330925b65610c
#
_cell.length_a   1.000
_cell.length_b   1.000
_cell.length_c   1.000
_cell.angle_alpha   90.00
_cell.angle_beta   90.00
_cell.angle_gamma   90.00
#
_symmetry.space_group_name_H-M   'P 1'
#
loop_
_entity.id
_entity.type
_entity.pdbx_description
1 polymer ?
#
loop_
_entity_poly.entity_id
_entity_poly.type
_entity_poly.pdbx_seq_one_letter_code
_entity_poly.pdbx_strand_id
1 'polypeptide(L)'
;MEAALLTALAEGAGGDAGRRAVEELARAVGLGAGASVRDIAKAAAEPERWEDVREWGEAVAGLLAAEPPGLAGAVARAVERSAPGGGTSWYGGDHADFRGGVFLREVIGVQVVVQGGVPEASAGLPPRPGGFTGRERETGDLLRALDPAGAPSESAAPLVAAVSGLGGIGKTALAVEAAYRAREKGWFPGGVLFLDLHGYDPEPVTADRGLRALLHALGTPPEHLPTTTDERAALYRSTLAARAREHGAVLVLADNASSPDQVRPLLPGGSRHRVLVTSRDRLPQLGARLVPLDQLGVSEAYELLDRALRIADPEDSRVADDPGTAERLAGLCGHLPLALQIAAALLGEDPGRPVAELVAELAEARDRLDHLDDGERSVRAAFELSYRRLPSEQARLLRLLALAPGPEVSDEVVTALIGDDRPPVRARNALARAHLVERGRARGWWRLHDLVRVFGAGEVTREEGDTARSRVLRHYLERALAADAHLKPRSGEAPQETGPFRSREEALAWFDAERAGLVAAARWASDRHPAADAVRLAAALGEYLDWRRCFDDAVAVCGAACAAARRAGDEAVEAAAWNRMGTALRGNRRLREAYDAHRRARDLYRALGHDNGRAMAESNLGAILGDVGQIDEAVDAFQLALGLFRGAGDRHSEAGVWNNLALILRKSGRVDEALDALRAALDLYRETGDRPREGRAWHNYGVALNARGRTTEAVTACLNSLDICAEFEDWHGSARTLYALGLVHETAGDAERARARMTQAADAYERAGSPKEAEQARRAARITGPAPTGTPTPDAPPARTAGSAPRAPRPPGAPGSAGP
;
A
#
# COMPACT_ATOMS: atom_id res chain seq x y z
N MET A 1 24.84 -19.60 -15.62
CA MET A 1 24.31 -18.25 -15.89
C MET A 1 25.33 -17.46 -16.75
N GLU A 2 26.60 -17.37 -16.36
CA GLU A 2 27.64 -16.66 -17.11
C GLU A 2 27.87 -17.16 -18.54
N ALA A 3 27.96 -18.47 -18.77
CA ALA A 3 28.06 -19.04 -20.12
C ALA A 3 26.83 -18.73 -21.01
N ALA A 4 25.63 -18.61 -20.40
CA ALA A 4 24.42 -18.25 -21.11
C ALA A 4 24.38 -16.75 -21.46
N LEU A 5 24.88 -15.90 -20.57
CA LEU A 5 25.03 -14.46 -20.78
C LEU A 5 26.05 -14.20 -21.92
N LEU A 6 27.19 -14.88 -21.91
CA LEU A 6 28.22 -14.76 -22.94
C LEU A 6 27.74 -15.27 -24.29
N THR A 7 26.92 -16.32 -24.32
CA THR A 7 26.31 -16.81 -25.57
C THR A 7 25.30 -15.79 -26.11
N ALA A 8 24.53 -15.14 -25.22
CA ALA A 8 23.58 -14.08 -25.59
C ALA A 8 24.29 -12.83 -26.12
N LEU A 9 25.42 -12.48 -25.52
CA LEU A 9 26.29 -11.39 -25.97
C LEU A 9 26.88 -11.68 -27.37
N ALA A 10 27.19 -12.94 -27.67
CA ALA A 10 27.67 -13.38 -28.97
C ALA A 10 26.65 -13.22 -30.10
N GLU A 11 25.37 -13.52 -29.78
CA GLU A 11 24.27 -13.46 -30.74
C GLU A 11 23.81 -12.03 -31.01
N GLY A 12 24.06 -11.08 -30.06
CA GLY A 12 23.58 -9.68 -30.11
C GLY A 12 24.64 -8.62 -30.48
N ALA A 13 25.93 -8.97 -30.51
CA ALA A 13 27.03 -8.02 -30.75
C ALA A 13 27.19 -7.68 -32.24
N GLY A 14 26.37 -6.82 -32.78
CA GLY A 14 26.47 -6.19 -34.08
C GLY A 14 27.09 -4.80 -34.02
N GLY A 15 28.15 -4.51 -34.81
CA GLY A 15 28.78 -3.19 -34.90
C GLY A 15 30.14 -3.05 -34.20
N ASP A 16 30.81 -1.89 -34.38
CA ASP A 16 32.19 -1.65 -33.90
C ASP A 16 32.32 -1.57 -32.38
N ALA A 17 31.23 -1.20 -31.68
CA ALA A 17 31.20 -1.15 -30.22
C ALA A 17 31.14 -2.54 -29.60
N GLY A 18 30.32 -3.44 -30.18
CA GLY A 18 30.25 -4.84 -29.76
C GLY A 18 31.54 -5.62 -29.95
N ARG A 19 32.28 -5.37 -31.06
CA ARG A 19 33.58 -5.98 -31.30
C ARG A 19 34.63 -5.56 -30.27
N ARG A 20 34.70 -4.25 -29.94
CA ARG A 20 35.63 -3.72 -28.93
C ARG A 20 35.37 -4.33 -27.54
N ALA A 21 34.11 -4.44 -27.15
CA ALA A 21 33.75 -5.01 -25.86
C ALA A 21 34.04 -6.53 -25.78
N VAL A 22 33.91 -7.29 -26.91
CA VAL A 22 34.32 -8.70 -26.97
C VAL A 22 35.85 -8.83 -26.87
N GLU A 23 36.63 -7.94 -27.47
CA GLU A 23 38.09 -7.90 -27.34
C GLU A 23 38.58 -7.55 -25.92
N GLU A 24 37.83 -6.65 -25.21
CA GLU A 24 38.10 -6.32 -23.80
C GLU A 24 37.79 -7.51 -22.88
N LEU A 25 36.68 -8.22 -23.12
CA LEU A 25 36.33 -9.43 -22.41
C LEU A 25 37.36 -10.57 -22.65
N ALA A 26 37.85 -10.73 -23.89
CA ALA A 26 38.88 -11.70 -24.19
C ALA A 26 40.16 -11.40 -23.40
N ARG A 27 40.54 -10.13 -23.31
CA ARG A 27 41.73 -9.67 -22.58
C ARG A 27 41.58 -9.92 -21.07
N ALA A 28 40.39 -9.62 -20.48
CA ALA A 28 40.12 -9.82 -19.06
C ALA A 28 40.17 -11.29 -18.61
N VAL A 29 39.98 -12.25 -19.52
CA VAL A 29 40.11 -13.69 -19.24
C VAL A 29 41.46 -14.29 -19.79
N GLY A 30 42.43 -13.43 -20.09
CA GLY A 30 43.76 -13.87 -20.54
C GLY A 30 43.79 -14.48 -21.93
N LEU A 31 42.87 -14.18 -22.85
CA LEU A 31 42.80 -14.63 -24.23
C LEU A 31 43.29 -13.57 -25.21
N GLY A 32 43.97 -13.99 -26.29
CA GLY A 32 44.48 -13.08 -27.33
C GLY A 32 43.37 -12.37 -28.14
N ALA A 33 43.74 -11.24 -28.77
CA ALA A 33 42.85 -10.52 -29.69
C ALA A 33 42.43 -11.43 -30.85
N GLY A 34 41.10 -11.67 -31.01
CA GLY A 34 40.55 -12.59 -32.02
C GLY A 34 39.93 -13.87 -31.46
N ALA A 35 39.93 -14.06 -30.13
CA ALA A 35 39.25 -15.20 -29.51
C ALA A 35 37.73 -15.12 -29.77
N SER A 36 37.12 -16.27 -30.05
CA SER A 36 35.69 -16.36 -30.27
C SER A 36 34.95 -16.20 -28.93
N VAL A 37 33.73 -15.66 -28.94
CA VAL A 37 32.90 -15.55 -27.72
C VAL A 37 32.68 -16.88 -27.03
N ARG A 38 32.78 -17.99 -27.79
CA ARG A 38 32.71 -19.37 -27.26
C ARG A 38 33.97 -19.73 -26.46
N ASP A 39 35.14 -19.22 -26.87
CA ASP A 39 36.38 -19.40 -26.15
C ASP A 39 36.42 -18.56 -24.88
N ILE A 40 35.88 -17.35 -24.94
CA ILE A 40 35.71 -16.46 -23.79
C ILE A 40 34.75 -17.10 -22.77
N ALA A 41 33.62 -17.64 -23.22
CA ALA A 41 32.64 -18.33 -22.37
C ALA A 41 33.23 -19.55 -21.66
N LYS A 42 34.12 -20.27 -22.35
CA LYS A 42 34.81 -21.42 -21.80
C LYS A 42 35.88 -21.02 -20.78
N ALA A 43 36.65 -19.97 -21.07
CA ALA A 43 37.63 -19.42 -20.14
C ALA A 43 37.01 -18.76 -18.90
N ALA A 44 35.89 -18.10 -19.06
CA ALA A 44 35.11 -17.50 -17.94
C ALA A 44 34.50 -18.56 -17.01
N ALA A 45 34.33 -19.80 -17.45
CA ALA A 45 33.89 -20.91 -16.61
C ALA A 45 35.02 -21.49 -15.72
N GLU A 46 36.26 -21.05 -15.90
CA GLU A 46 37.42 -21.48 -15.13
C GLU A 46 37.95 -20.32 -14.24
N PRO A 47 37.50 -20.22 -12.95
CA PRO A 47 37.82 -19.08 -12.08
C PRO A 47 39.31 -18.83 -11.83
N GLU A 48 40.13 -19.84 -12.03
CA GLU A 48 41.58 -19.78 -11.83
C GLU A 48 42.33 -18.97 -12.94
N ARG A 49 41.64 -18.57 -13.99
CA ARG A 49 42.20 -17.82 -15.13
C ARG A 49 41.92 -16.32 -15.13
N TRP A 50 41.20 -15.82 -14.13
CA TRP A 50 40.85 -14.40 -14.05
C TRP A 50 42.02 -13.62 -13.46
N GLU A 51 42.68 -12.76 -14.24
CA GLU A 51 43.77 -11.91 -13.77
C GLU A 51 43.24 -10.79 -12.84
N ASP A 52 42.01 -10.24 -13.07
CA ASP A 52 41.31 -9.30 -12.17
C ASP A 52 39.78 -9.37 -12.37
N VAL A 53 39.06 -9.72 -11.30
CA VAL A 53 37.58 -9.76 -11.27
C VAL A 53 36.96 -8.36 -11.52
N ARG A 54 37.71 -7.31 -11.21
CA ARG A 54 37.27 -5.91 -11.41
C ARG A 54 37.30 -5.52 -12.88
N GLU A 55 38.41 -5.88 -13.64
CA GLU A 55 38.50 -5.65 -15.07
C GLU A 55 37.42 -6.39 -15.85
N TRP A 56 37.08 -7.60 -15.44
CA TRP A 56 35.97 -8.37 -15.99
C TRP A 56 34.61 -7.64 -15.78
N GLY A 57 34.35 -7.13 -14.58
CA GLY A 57 33.14 -6.35 -14.24
C GLY A 57 33.02 -5.07 -15.07
N GLU A 58 34.10 -4.35 -15.26
CA GLU A 58 34.17 -3.11 -16.05
C GLU A 58 33.94 -3.38 -17.54
N ALA A 59 34.48 -4.44 -18.08
CA ALA A 59 34.29 -4.86 -19.48
C ALA A 59 32.86 -5.31 -19.78
N VAL A 60 32.23 -6.05 -18.87
CA VAL A 60 30.80 -6.43 -18.96
C VAL A 60 29.88 -5.19 -18.85
N ALA A 61 30.20 -4.28 -17.94
CA ALA A 61 29.46 -3.02 -17.79
C ALA A 61 29.55 -2.13 -19.04
N GLY A 62 30.73 -2.04 -19.64
CA GLY A 62 30.96 -1.33 -20.90
C GLY A 62 30.15 -1.93 -22.08
N LEU A 63 30.02 -3.23 -22.12
CA LEU A 63 29.25 -3.93 -23.14
C LEU A 63 27.74 -3.75 -22.99
N LEU A 64 27.24 -3.73 -21.77
CA LEU A 64 25.85 -3.45 -21.46
C LEU A 64 25.49 -1.97 -21.70
N ALA A 65 26.42 -1.05 -21.41
CA ALA A 65 26.24 0.39 -21.66
C ALA A 65 26.23 0.75 -23.15
N ALA A 66 26.80 -0.08 -24.03
CA ALA A 66 26.80 0.12 -25.47
C ALA A 66 25.46 -0.21 -26.16
N GLU A 67 24.49 -0.79 -25.45
CA GLU A 67 23.12 -1.16 -25.93
C GLU A 67 23.06 -1.68 -27.38
N PRO A 68 23.78 -2.78 -27.74
CA PRO A 68 23.69 -3.29 -29.08
C PRO A 68 22.27 -3.75 -29.42
N PRO A 69 21.73 -3.44 -30.62
CA PRO A 69 20.39 -3.83 -31.01
C PRO A 69 20.17 -5.34 -30.91
N GLY A 70 19.19 -5.78 -30.12
CA GLY A 70 18.85 -7.20 -29.95
C GLY A 70 19.45 -7.89 -28.72
N LEU A 71 20.31 -7.21 -27.93
CA LEU A 71 20.97 -7.78 -26.75
C LEU A 71 19.94 -8.24 -25.68
N ALA A 72 18.93 -7.43 -25.37
CA ALA A 72 17.88 -7.77 -24.39
C ALA A 72 17.11 -9.04 -24.79
N GLY A 73 16.76 -9.18 -26.06
CA GLY A 73 16.11 -10.39 -26.60
C GLY A 73 17.01 -11.62 -26.61
N ALA A 74 18.32 -11.45 -26.84
CA ALA A 74 19.29 -12.56 -26.82
C ALA A 74 19.55 -13.07 -25.41
N VAL A 75 19.65 -12.17 -24.43
CA VAL A 75 19.75 -12.49 -22.99
C VAL A 75 18.51 -13.24 -22.50
N ALA A 76 17.31 -12.78 -22.86
CA ALA A 76 16.05 -13.44 -22.50
C ALA A 76 16.01 -14.89 -23.02
N ARG A 77 16.33 -15.12 -24.31
CA ARG A 77 16.37 -16.47 -24.91
C ARG A 77 17.46 -17.36 -24.31
N ALA A 78 18.58 -16.83 -23.87
CA ALA A 78 19.64 -17.59 -23.23
C ALA A 78 19.25 -18.04 -21.81
N VAL A 79 18.57 -17.19 -21.05
CA VAL A 79 18.05 -17.52 -19.72
C VAL A 79 16.98 -18.60 -19.81
N GLU A 80 16.05 -18.53 -20.78
CA GLU A 80 15.04 -19.57 -21.04
C GLU A 80 15.66 -20.94 -21.36
N ARG A 81 16.74 -20.98 -22.14
CA ARG A 81 17.43 -22.24 -22.51
C ARG A 81 18.22 -22.85 -21.35
N SER A 82 18.55 -22.08 -20.33
CA SER A 82 19.41 -22.53 -19.22
C SER A 82 18.62 -23.00 -17.99
N ALA A 83 17.30 -22.94 -17.97
CA ALA A 83 16.46 -23.35 -16.88
C ALA A 83 16.01 -24.82 -17.02
N PRO A 84 16.45 -25.74 -16.16
CA PRO A 84 15.93 -27.11 -16.19
C PRO A 84 14.58 -27.18 -15.51
N GLY A 85 13.50 -27.28 -16.27
CA GLY A 85 12.26 -27.93 -15.87
C GLY A 85 11.32 -27.23 -14.90
N GLY A 86 11.34 -25.92 -14.78
CA GLY A 86 10.38 -25.16 -13.97
C GLY A 86 9.70 -24.09 -14.82
N GLY A 87 8.36 -24.15 -14.96
CA GLY A 87 7.60 -23.18 -15.72
C GLY A 87 7.74 -21.77 -15.12
N THR A 88 8.54 -20.93 -15.75
CA THR A 88 8.67 -19.52 -15.45
C THR A 88 7.54 -18.75 -16.13
N SER A 89 6.62 -18.22 -15.33
CA SER A 89 5.64 -17.23 -15.80
C SER A 89 6.36 -15.88 -15.88
N TRP A 90 6.56 -15.38 -17.08
CA TRP A 90 7.04 -14.02 -17.29
C TRP A 90 5.93 -13.02 -16.99
N TYR A 91 6.15 -12.17 -15.99
CA TYR A 91 5.42 -10.94 -15.84
C TYR A 91 6.24 -9.85 -16.54
N GLY A 92 5.64 -9.18 -17.51
CA GLY A 92 6.20 -7.97 -18.13
C GLY A 92 6.11 -6.79 -17.14
N GLY A 93 7.04 -6.73 -16.19
CA GLY A 93 7.21 -5.67 -15.23
C GLY A 93 8.54 -5.88 -14.52
N ASP A 94 9.28 -4.81 -14.31
CA ASP A 94 10.67 -4.69 -13.89
C ASP A 94 11.02 -5.32 -12.52
N HIS A 95 10.93 -6.64 -12.38
CA HIS A 95 11.46 -7.38 -11.23
C HIS A 95 12.26 -8.58 -11.68
N ALA A 96 13.58 -8.52 -11.54
CA ALA A 96 14.46 -9.69 -11.58
C ALA A 96 14.28 -10.48 -10.28
N ASP A 97 13.66 -11.67 -10.35
CA ASP A 97 13.52 -12.58 -9.22
C ASP A 97 14.80 -13.46 -9.11
N PHE A 98 15.61 -13.19 -8.07
CA PHE A 98 16.84 -13.94 -7.77
C PHE A 98 16.62 -15.13 -6.82
N ARG A 99 15.41 -15.65 -6.70
CA ARG A 99 15.12 -16.81 -5.84
C ARG A 99 15.84 -18.07 -6.34
N GLY A 100 16.81 -18.56 -5.58
CA GLY A 100 17.54 -19.82 -5.79
C GLY A 100 19.03 -19.68 -6.11
N GLY A 101 19.60 -18.47 -6.08
CA GLY A 101 21.05 -18.27 -6.26
C GLY A 101 21.79 -18.46 -4.92
N VAL A 102 22.69 -19.46 -4.84
CA VAL A 102 23.67 -19.53 -3.75
C VAL A 102 24.80 -18.57 -4.11
N PHE A 103 24.90 -17.44 -3.40
CA PHE A 103 25.98 -16.47 -3.57
C PHE A 103 27.12 -16.79 -2.58
N LEU A 104 28.23 -17.30 -3.12
CA LEU A 104 29.48 -17.46 -2.39
C LEU A 104 30.38 -16.26 -2.70
N ARG A 105 30.46 -15.30 -1.73
CA ARG A 105 31.31 -14.10 -1.67
C ARG A 105 30.87 -12.91 -2.57
N GLU A 106 31.14 -11.71 -2.04
CA GLU A 106 30.86 -10.36 -2.50
C GLU A 106 30.43 -10.25 -3.97
N VAL A 107 29.11 -10.15 -4.18
CA VAL A 107 28.59 -9.68 -5.45
C VAL A 107 28.72 -8.17 -5.40
N ILE A 108 29.70 -7.61 -6.11
CA ILE A 108 29.62 -6.22 -6.53
C ILE A 108 28.41 -6.17 -7.47
N GLY A 109 27.24 -5.81 -6.91
CA GLY A 109 26.05 -5.60 -7.69
C GLY A 109 26.33 -4.44 -8.64
N VAL A 110 26.49 -4.73 -9.91
CA VAL A 110 26.22 -3.74 -10.94
C VAL A 110 24.75 -3.43 -10.77
N GLN A 111 24.47 -2.37 -10.05
CA GLN A 111 23.14 -1.77 -10.04
C GLN A 111 22.98 -1.16 -11.43
N VAL A 112 22.48 -1.97 -12.37
CA VAL A 112 21.79 -1.43 -13.51
C VAL A 112 20.61 -0.69 -12.89
N VAL A 113 20.77 0.60 -12.66
CA VAL A 113 19.65 1.52 -12.54
C VAL A 113 19.07 1.56 -13.96
N VAL A 114 18.34 0.51 -14.33
CA VAL A 114 17.24 0.67 -15.23
C VAL A 114 16.42 1.72 -14.48
N GLN A 115 16.40 2.94 -15.00
CA GLN A 115 15.34 3.87 -14.62
C GLN A 115 14.06 3.08 -14.90
N GLY A 116 13.57 2.38 -13.87
CA GLY A 116 12.34 1.65 -13.92
C GLY A 116 11.31 2.66 -14.35
N GLY A 117 10.72 2.44 -15.51
CA GLY A 117 9.64 3.30 -15.97
C GLY A 117 8.70 3.42 -14.77
N VAL A 118 8.36 4.62 -14.39
CA VAL A 118 7.36 4.90 -13.34
C VAL A 118 6.21 3.94 -13.59
N PRO A 119 5.77 3.12 -12.61
CA PRO A 119 4.72 2.13 -12.84
C PRO A 119 3.61 2.81 -13.63
N GLU A 120 3.33 2.31 -14.84
CA GLU A 120 2.30 2.93 -15.66
C GLU A 120 1.00 2.80 -14.88
N ALA A 121 0.46 3.92 -14.39
CA ALA A 121 -0.85 3.99 -13.75
C ALA A 121 -2.00 3.48 -14.67
N SER A 122 -1.66 3.11 -15.91
CA SER A 122 -2.53 2.47 -16.90
C SER A 122 -2.94 1.03 -16.56
N ALA A 123 -2.24 0.35 -15.68
CA ALA A 123 -2.55 -1.04 -15.30
C ALA A 123 -3.67 -1.18 -14.25
N GLY A 124 -4.18 -0.08 -13.69
CA GLY A 124 -5.16 -0.10 -12.61
C GLY A 124 -6.64 -0.19 -13.05
N LEU A 125 -6.97 -0.07 -14.34
CA LEU A 125 -8.34 -0.18 -14.78
C LEU A 125 -8.87 -1.62 -14.68
N PRO A 126 -10.11 -1.81 -14.22
CA PRO A 126 -10.79 -3.09 -14.36
C PRO A 126 -10.84 -3.53 -15.83
N PRO A 127 -11.01 -4.83 -16.12
CA PRO A 127 -11.23 -5.30 -17.49
C PRO A 127 -12.35 -4.54 -18.17
N ARG A 128 -12.18 -4.28 -19.48
CA ARG A 128 -13.23 -3.62 -20.27
C ARG A 128 -14.51 -4.47 -20.21
N PRO A 129 -15.69 -3.85 -19.96
CA PRO A 129 -16.93 -4.60 -19.87
C PRO A 129 -17.19 -5.35 -21.17
N GLY A 130 -17.28 -6.69 -21.10
CA GLY A 130 -17.65 -7.52 -22.23
C GLY A 130 -19.10 -7.25 -22.64
N GLY A 131 -19.33 -6.99 -23.94
CA GLY A 131 -20.71 -6.79 -24.45
C GLY A 131 -21.34 -5.46 -24.05
N PHE A 132 -20.57 -4.42 -23.70
CA PHE A 132 -21.10 -3.07 -23.46
C PHE A 132 -21.92 -2.60 -24.66
N THR A 133 -23.20 -2.27 -24.45
CA THR A 133 -24.18 -1.93 -25.48
C THR A 133 -25.05 -0.78 -25.00
N GLY A 134 -25.45 0.07 -25.93
CA GLY A 134 -26.21 1.27 -25.64
C GLY A 134 -25.39 2.37 -24.97
N ARG A 135 -26.05 3.39 -24.46
CA ARG A 135 -25.41 4.50 -23.72
C ARG A 135 -24.49 5.37 -24.57
N GLU A 136 -24.65 5.41 -25.88
CA GLU A 136 -23.81 6.25 -26.76
C GLU A 136 -23.91 7.73 -26.40
N ARG A 137 -25.10 8.18 -25.98
CA ARG A 137 -25.34 9.55 -25.55
C ARG A 137 -24.57 9.87 -24.26
N GLU A 138 -24.75 9.06 -23.26
CA GLU A 138 -24.08 9.24 -21.93
C GLU A 138 -22.56 9.06 -22.05
N THR A 139 -22.11 8.09 -22.86
CA THR A 139 -20.70 7.92 -23.18
C THR A 139 -20.14 9.16 -23.88
N GLY A 140 -20.89 9.73 -24.85
CA GLY A 140 -20.51 10.97 -25.50
C GLY A 140 -20.48 12.17 -24.56
N ASP A 141 -21.44 12.24 -23.60
CA ASP A 141 -21.47 13.28 -22.57
C ASP A 141 -20.28 13.19 -21.62
N LEU A 142 -19.91 11.98 -21.22
CA LEU A 142 -18.71 11.74 -20.40
C LEU A 142 -17.44 12.09 -21.17
N LEU A 143 -17.30 11.64 -22.40
CA LEU A 143 -16.12 11.97 -23.21
C LEU A 143 -15.97 13.48 -23.38
N ARG A 144 -17.09 14.21 -23.61
CA ARG A 144 -17.03 15.70 -23.65
C ARG A 144 -16.65 16.32 -22.31
N ALA A 145 -16.99 15.68 -21.17
CA ALA A 145 -16.56 16.14 -19.86
C ALA A 145 -15.10 15.81 -19.56
N LEU A 146 -14.59 14.73 -20.12
CA LEU A 146 -13.21 14.27 -19.93
C LEU A 146 -12.22 14.92 -20.90
N ASP A 147 -12.68 15.55 -21.98
CA ASP A 147 -11.83 16.14 -23.01
C ASP A 147 -10.84 17.18 -22.38
N PRO A 148 -9.53 16.96 -22.51
CA PRO A 148 -8.54 17.91 -22.01
C PRO A 148 -8.61 19.27 -22.68
N ALA A 149 -9.03 19.34 -23.96
CA ALA A 149 -9.17 20.57 -24.74
C ALA A 149 -10.41 21.39 -24.38
N GLY A 150 -11.41 20.76 -23.75
CA GLY A 150 -12.67 21.39 -23.36
C GLY A 150 -12.62 22.24 -22.08
N ALA A 151 -11.47 22.42 -21.44
CA ALA A 151 -11.34 23.22 -20.24
C ALA A 151 -11.28 24.72 -20.61
N PRO A 152 -12.10 25.60 -19.94
CA PRO A 152 -11.89 27.05 -20.07
C PRO A 152 -10.46 27.39 -19.61
N SER A 153 -9.75 28.17 -20.38
CA SER A 153 -8.33 28.51 -20.17
C SER A 153 -8.05 29.22 -18.83
N GLU A 154 -9.07 29.63 -18.10
CA GLU A 154 -9.00 30.39 -16.84
C GLU A 154 -9.42 29.57 -15.59
N SER A 155 -9.87 28.31 -15.73
CA SER A 155 -10.30 27.52 -14.56
C SER A 155 -9.12 26.80 -13.92
N ALA A 156 -8.76 27.21 -12.70
CA ALA A 156 -7.72 26.56 -11.89
C ALA A 156 -8.24 25.27 -11.20
N ALA A 157 -9.55 24.98 -11.24
CA ALA A 157 -10.16 23.84 -10.57
C ALA A 157 -10.13 22.57 -11.43
N PRO A 158 -9.96 21.38 -10.85
CA PRO A 158 -10.07 20.12 -11.57
C PRO A 158 -11.49 19.93 -12.11
N LEU A 159 -11.62 19.45 -13.36
CA LEU A 159 -12.92 19.09 -13.90
C LEU A 159 -13.33 17.71 -13.37
N VAL A 160 -14.44 17.69 -12.64
CA VAL A 160 -15.04 16.48 -12.09
C VAL A 160 -16.28 16.14 -12.89
N ALA A 161 -16.37 14.92 -13.39
CA ALA A 161 -17.60 14.34 -13.92
C ALA A 161 -18.14 13.32 -12.92
N ALA A 162 -19.44 13.32 -12.67
CA ALA A 162 -20.06 12.36 -11.78
C ALA A 162 -21.22 11.63 -12.48
N VAL A 163 -21.13 10.30 -12.51
CA VAL A 163 -22.18 9.41 -13.00
C VAL A 163 -23.03 9.00 -11.80
N SER A 164 -24.32 9.31 -11.81
CA SER A 164 -25.25 8.97 -10.74
C SER A 164 -26.42 8.14 -11.23
N GLY A 165 -26.99 7.29 -10.37
CA GLY A 165 -28.16 6.48 -10.68
C GLY A 165 -28.30 5.24 -9.80
N LEU A 166 -29.34 4.45 -10.01
CA LEU A 166 -29.67 3.27 -9.21
C LEU A 166 -28.55 2.20 -9.17
N GLY A 167 -28.57 1.32 -8.17
CA GLY A 167 -27.74 0.13 -8.13
C GLY A 167 -28.01 -0.78 -9.34
N GLY A 168 -26.95 -1.39 -9.91
CA GLY A 168 -27.11 -2.28 -11.05
C GLY A 168 -27.40 -1.62 -12.40
N ILE A 169 -27.45 -0.26 -12.48
CA ILE A 169 -27.76 0.49 -13.71
C ILE A 169 -26.58 0.62 -14.68
N GLY A 170 -25.39 0.14 -14.31
CA GLY A 170 -24.22 0.13 -15.19
C GLY A 170 -23.29 1.34 -15.06
N LYS A 171 -23.30 2.08 -13.95
CA LYS A 171 -22.42 3.26 -13.71
C LYS A 171 -20.94 2.94 -13.87
N THR A 172 -20.48 1.91 -13.17
CA THR A 172 -19.07 1.45 -13.23
C THR A 172 -18.71 1.02 -14.66
N ALA A 173 -19.58 0.25 -15.31
CA ALA A 173 -19.35 -0.20 -16.68
C ALA A 173 -19.21 0.98 -17.66
N LEU A 174 -20.09 1.99 -17.56
CA LEU A 174 -20.01 3.21 -18.37
C LEU A 174 -18.74 4.02 -18.08
N ALA A 175 -18.37 4.16 -16.80
CA ALA A 175 -17.17 4.91 -16.40
C ALA A 175 -15.89 4.22 -16.90
N VAL A 176 -15.80 2.91 -16.78
CA VAL A 176 -14.66 2.10 -17.27
C VAL A 176 -14.60 2.19 -18.81
N GLU A 177 -15.72 2.03 -19.52
CA GLU A 177 -15.77 2.16 -20.98
C GLU A 177 -15.34 3.55 -21.44
N ALA A 178 -15.81 4.62 -20.78
CA ALA A 178 -15.39 5.98 -21.07
C ALA A 178 -13.90 6.19 -20.83
N ALA A 179 -13.34 5.61 -19.76
CA ALA A 179 -11.91 5.66 -19.47
C ALA A 179 -11.07 4.94 -20.54
N TYR A 180 -11.50 3.77 -21.02
CA TYR A 180 -10.85 3.07 -22.13
C TYR A 180 -10.88 3.90 -23.42
N ARG A 181 -12.05 4.45 -23.81
CA ARG A 181 -12.18 5.31 -25.01
C ARG A 181 -11.36 6.59 -24.90
N ALA A 182 -11.27 7.20 -23.71
CA ALA A 182 -10.44 8.37 -23.48
C ALA A 182 -8.93 8.03 -23.61
N ARG A 183 -8.51 6.85 -23.14
CA ARG A 183 -7.14 6.34 -23.30
C ARG A 183 -6.81 6.04 -24.76
N GLU A 184 -7.73 5.42 -25.51
CA GLU A 184 -7.60 5.17 -26.95
C GLU A 184 -7.41 6.48 -27.74
N LYS A 185 -7.99 7.59 -27.27
CA LYS A 185 -7.78 8.94 -27.83
C LYS A 185 -6.48 9.59 -27.39
N GLY A 186 -5.67 8.96 -26.52
CA GLY A 186 -4.42 9.50 -26.01
C GLY A 186 -4.56 10.68 -25.04
N TRP A 187 -5.75 10.86 -24.42
CA TRP A 187 -6.02 12.03 -23.59
C TRP A 187 -5.31 12.06 -22.23
N PHE A 188 -4.99 10.88 -21.72
CA PHE A 188 -4.35 10.72 -20.41
C PHE A 188 -3.03 9.94 -20.51
N PRO A 189 -1.98 10.51 -21.11
CA PRO A 189 -0.71 9.82 -21.28
C PRO A 189 0.00 9.56 -19.94
N GLY A 190 -0.32 10.34 -18.89
CA GLY A 190 0.12 10.09 -17.53
C GLY A 190 -0.55 8.89 -16.85
N GLY A 191 -1.55 8.27 -17.50
CA GLY A 191 -2.22 7.06 -17.04
C GLY A 191 -3.61 7.26 -16.43
N VAL A 192 -4.22 6.15 -15.98
CA VAL A 192 -5.52 6.11 -15.31
C VAL A 192 -5.38 5.46 -13.95
N LEU A 193 -5.79 6.17 -12.90
CA LEU A 193 -5.87 5.67 -11.54
C LEU A 193 -7.30 5.24 -11.24
N PHE A 194 -7.51 3.98 -10.88
CA PHE A 194 -8.80 3.43 -10.47
C PHE A 194 -8.83 3.18 -8.97
N LEU A 195 -9.90 3.60 -8.32
CA LEU A 195 -10.14 3.37 -6.90
C LEU A 195 -11.63 3.08 -6.66
N ASP A 196 -11.96 1.86 -6.20
CA ASP A 196 -13.29 1.55 -5.68
C ASP A 196 -13.37 2.03 -4.21
N LEU A 197 -14.31 2.93 -3.95
CA LEU A 197 -14.52 3.53 -2.63
C LEU A 197 -15.46 2.69 -1.76
N HIS A 198 -16.08 1.63 -2.29
CA HIS A 198 -17.00 0.76 -1.55
C HIS A 198 -18.02 1.55 -0.71
N GLY A 199 -18.52 2.67 -1.24
CA GLY A 199 -19.27 3.67 -0.47
C GLY A 199 -20.55 3.14 0.17
N TYR A 200 -21.11 2.08 -0.36
CA TYR A 200 -22.38 1.47 0.11
C TYR A 200 -22.15 0.14 0.83
N ASP A 201 -20.93 -0.28 1.01
CA ASP A 201 -20.59 -1.42 1.85
C ASP A 201 -20.69 -1.05 3.35
N PRO A 202 -20.81 -2.03 4.25
CA PRO A 202 -20.82 -1.76 5.69
C PRO A 202 -19.59 -1.00 6.17
N GLU A 203 -18.48 -1.11 5.45
CA GLU A 203 -17.20 -0.44 5.74
C GLU A 203 -16.67 0.27 4.49
N PRO A 204 -17.12 1.50 4.24
CA PRO A 204 -16.66 2.28 3.09
C PRO A 204 -15.17 2.59 3.19
N VAL A 205 -14.51 2.69 2.03
CA VAL A 205 -13.13 3.17 1.97
C VAL A 205 -13.10 4.65 2.35
N THR A 206 -12.35 4.97 3.40
CA THR A 206 -12.14 6.37 3.82
C THR A 206 -11.25 7.10 2.82
N ALA A 207 -11.36 8.42 2.76
CA ALA A 207 -10.48 9.26 1.92
C ALA A 207 -8.99 8.99 2.21
N ASP A 208 -8.63 8.75 3.47
CA ASP A 208 -7.28 8.43 3.89
C ASP A 208 -6.76 7.11 3.28
N ARG A 209 -7.56 6.04 3.35
CA ARG A 209 -7.23 4.76 2.71
C ARG A 209 -7.14 4.91 1.20
N GLY A 210 -8.04 5.71 0.59
CA GLY A 210 -8.02 6.01 -0.83
C GLY A 210 -6.74 6.74 -1.26
N LEU A 211 -6.32 7.77 -0.52
CA LEU A 211 -5.07 8.49 -0.77
C LEU A 211 -3.84 7.58 -0.68
N ARG A 212 -3.79 6.67 0.29
CA ARG A 212 -2.70 5.68 0.40
C ARG A 212 -2.64 4.79 -0.83
N ALA A 213 -3.78 4.26 -1.27
CA ALA A 213 -3.85 3.40 -2.44
C ALA A 213 -3.40 4.13 -3.71
N LEU A 214 -3.84 5.38 -3.90
CA LEU A 214 -3.46 6.20 -5.05
C LEU A 214 -1.97 6.60 -5.02
N LEU A 215 -1.43 6.98 -3.86
CA LEU A 215 -0.01 7.29 -3.70
C LEU A 215 0.86 6.06 -3.95
N HIS A 216 0.43 4.88 -3.48
CA HIS A 216 1.13 3.63 -3.77
C HIS A 216 1.11 3.30 -5.27
N ALA A 217 -0.05 3.45 -5.94
CA ALA A 217 -0.17 3.29 -7.39
C ALA A 217 0.67 4.30 -8.20
N LEU A 218 0.97 5.46 -7.62
CA LEU A 218 1.89 6.46 -8.16
C LEU A 218 3.36 6.19 -7.82
N GLY A 219 3.68 5.05 -7.22
CA GLY A 219 5.04 4.64 -6.88
C GLY A 219 5.58 5.22 -5.56
N THR A 220 4.72 5.75 -4.68
CA THR A 220 5.15 6.21 -3.36
C THR A 220 5.24 5.01 -2.41
N PRO A 221 6.42 4.67 -1.88
CA PRO A 221 6.58 3.59 -0.92
C PRO A 221 5.81 3.86 0.38
N PRO A 222 5.29 2.82 1.05
CA PRO A 222 4.51 2.95 2.28
C PRO A 222 5.20 3.74 3.40
N GLU A 223 6.50 3.56 3.55
CA GLU A 223 7.34 4.24 4.55
C GLU A 223 7.48 5.75 4.30
N HIS A 224 7.18 6.20 3.09
CA HIS A 224 7.21 7.62 2.72
C HIS A 224 5.85 8.32 2.81
N LEU A 225 4.82 7.59 3.20
CA LEU A 225 3.50 8.18 3.36
C LEU A 225 3.45 9.06 4.63
N PRO A 226 2.99 10.30 4.52
CA PRO A 226 2.77 11.15 5.68
C PRO A 226 1.76 10.54 6.65
N THR A 227 1.75 11.00 7.90
CA THR A 227 0.88 10.45 8.95
C THR A 227 -0.54 10.97 8.91
N THR A 228 -0.74 12.22 8.45
CA THR A 228 -2.06 12.85 8.41
C THR A 228 -2.70 12.79 7.02
N THR A 229 -4.03 12.78 6.96
CA THR A 229 -4.79 12.79 5.71
C THR A 229 -4.48 14.04 4.87
N ASP A 230 -4.35 15.20 5.51
CA ASP A 230 -4.08 16.47 4.81
C ASP A 230 -2.69 16.48 4.18
N GLU A 231 -1.67 16.00 4.87
CA GLU A 231 -0.32 15.86 4.34
C GLU A 231 -0.28 14.86 3.18
N ARG A 232 -1.02 13.73 3.28
CA ARG A 232 -1.17 12.76 2.18
C ARG A 232 -1.85 13.39 0.96
N ALA A 233 -2.91 14.17 1.18
CA ALA A 233 -3.58 14.88 0.11
C ALA A 233 -2.66 15.92 -0.55
N ALA A 234 -1.81 16.61 0.23
CA ALA A 234 -0.80 17.52 -0.29
C ALA A 234 0.28 16.78 -1.10
N LEU A 235 0.80 15.66 -0.59
CA LEU A 235 1.76 14.81 -1.31
C LEU A 235 1.16 14.27 -2.61
N TYR A 236 -0.07 13.76 -2.56
CA TYR A 236 -0.80 13.26 -3.73
C TYR A 236 -0.92 14.33 -4.83
N ARG A 237 -1.33 15.55 -4.48
CA ARG A 237 -1.41 16.67 -5.44
C ARG A 237 -0.03 17.02 -6.02
N SER A 238 1.02 17.02 -5.19
CA SER A 238 2.40 17.28 -5.64
C SER A 238 2.91 16.19 -6.59
N THR A 239 2.63 14.92 -6.29
CA THR A 239 3.03 13.77 -7.12
C THR A 239 2.30 13.80 -8.46
N LEU A 240 0.99 14.10 -8.48
CA LEU A 240 0.24 14.28 -9.72
C LEU A 240 0.77 15.45 -10.54
N ALA A 241 1.12 16.59 -9.90
CA ALA A 241 1.68 17.74 -10.59
C ALA A 241 3.07 17.44 -11.20
N ALA A 242 3.89 16.64 -10.54
CA ALA A 242 5.17 16.17 -11.09
C ALA A 242 4.91 15.24 -12.30
N ARG A 243 4.04 14.24 -12.14
CA ARG A 243 3.67 13.31 -13.20
C ARG A 243 3.09 14.03 -14.43
N ALA A 244 2.28 15.07 -14.21
CA ALA A 244 1.72 15.87 -15.32
C ALA A 244 2.79 16.60 -16.15
N ARG A 245 3.94 16.93 -15.55
CA ARG A 245 5.07 17.56 -16.24
C ARG A 245 5.89 16.56 -17.04
N GLU A 246 6.06 15.34 -16.52
CA GLU A 246 6.93 14.31 -17.08
C GLU A 246 6.18 13.41 -18.09
N HIS A 247 4.97 13.01 -17.76
CA HIS A 247 4.20 12.01 -18.50
C HIS A 247 2.85 12.50 -19.01
N GLY A 248 2.41 13.70 -18.61
CA GLY A 248 1.14 14.30 -19.05
C GLY A 248 -0.03 14.07 -18.08
N ALA A 249 -1.23 14.37 -18.56
CA ALA A 249 -2.46 14.33 -17.78
C ALA A 249 -2.79 12.93 -17.26
N VAL A 250 -3.43 12.88 -16.08
CA VAL A 250 -3.92 11.65 -15.44
C VAL A 250 -5.44 11.72 -15.31
N LEU A 251 -6.13 10.60 -15.54
CA LEU A 251 -7.52 10.41 -15.18
C LEU A 251 -7.60 9.67 -13.83
N VAL A 252 -8.37 10.21 -12.89
CA VAL A 252 -8.70 9.53 -11.63
C VAL A 252 -10.14 9.04 -11.71
N LEU A 253 -10.37 7.74 -11.60
CA LEU A 253 -11.69 7.13 -11.56
C LEU A 253 -11.96 6.67 -10.13
N ALA A 254 -12.84 7.39 -9.43
CA ALA A 254 -13.32 7.08 -8.09
C ALA A 254 -14.68 6.40 -8.18
N ASP A 255 -14.69 5.08 -8.09
CA ASP A 255 -15.89 4.28 -8.26
C ASP A 255 -16.63 4.10 -6.94
N ASN A 256 -17.96 4.01 -7.01
CA ASN A 256 -18.84 3.65 -5.90
C ASN A 256 -18.75 4.56 -4.67
N ALA A 257 -18.66 5.89 -4.90
CA ALA A 257 -18.64 6.88 -3.81
C ALA A 257 -20.02 7.06 -3.18
N SER A 258 -20.11 7.14 -1.85
CA SER A 258 -21.36 7.44 -1.12
C SER A 258 -21.41 8.86 -0.55
N SER A 259 -20.27 9.54 -0.43
CA SER A 259 -20.23 10.88 0.13
C SER A 259 -19.19 11.79 -0.53
N PRO A 260 -19.39 13.11 -0.50
CA PRO A 260 -18.40 14.07 -0.98
C PRO A 260 -17.07 14.00 -0.19
N ASP A 261 -17.12 13.62 1.07
CA ASP A 261 -15.95 13.59 1.94
C ASP A 261 -14.98 12.46 1.59
N GLN A 262 -15.49 11.37 0.96
CA GLN A 262 -14.64 10.34 0.37
C GLN A 262 -13.84 10.85 -0.83
N VAL A 263 -14.42 11.76 -1.64
CA VAL A 263 -13.89 12.17 -2.94
C VAL A 263 -13.05 13.45 -2.86
N ARG A 264 -13.44 14.45 -2.06
CA ARG A 264 -12.76 15.76 -1.99
C ARG A 264 -11.25 15.68 -1.78
N PRO A 265 -10.73 14.87 -0.84
CA PRO A 265 -9.29 14.75 -0.65
C PRO A 265 -8.55 14.12 -1.85
N LEU A 266 -9.27 13.37 -2.71
CA LEU A 266 -8.73 12.71 -3.89
C LEU A 266 -8.68 13.63 -5.11
N LEU A 267 -9.21 14.86 -5.01
CA LEU A 267 -9.19 15.81 -6.12
C LEU A 267 -7.78 16.32 -6.39
N PRO A 268 -7.32 16.26 -7.66
CA PRO A 268 -6.01 16.80 -8.05
C PRO A 268 -5.98 18.32 -7.93
N GLY A 269 -4.80 18.88 -7.71
CA GLY A 269 -4.60 20.32 -7.52
C GLY A 269 -4.56 21.17 -8.80
N GLY A 270 -4.82 20.59 -9.98
CA GLY A 270 -4.66 21.30 -11.24
C GLY A 270 -5.69 20.94 -12.31
N SER A 271 -5.93 21.84 -13.26
CA SER A 271 -6.92 21.71 -14.34
C SER A 271 -6.55 20.72 -15.45
N ARG A 272 -5.33 20.20 -15.47
CA ARG A 272 -4.88 19.23 -16.50
C ARG A 272 -5.47 17.84 -16.30
N HIS A 273 -5.66 17.45 -15.04
CA HIS A 273 -6.21 16.15 -14.68
C HIS A 273 -7.74 16.17 -14.81
N ARG A 274 -8.34 14.96 -14.89
CA ARG A 274 -9.78 14.76 -14.83
C ARG A 274 -10.10 13.79 -13.71
N VAL A 275 -11.27 13.98 -13.13
CA VAL A 275 -11.82 13.05 -12.14
C VAL A 275 -13.16 12.57 -12.63
N LEU A 276 -13.34 11.27 -12.66
CA LEU A 276 -14.62 10.61 -12.94
C LEU A 276 -15.07 9.88 -11.68
N VAL A 277 -16.25 10.21 -11.22
CA VAL A 277 -16.84 9.63 -10.00
C VAL A 277 -18.08 8.84 -10.38
N THR A 278 -18.27 7.67 -9.81
CA THR A 278 -19.57 6.99 -9.85
C THR A 278 -20.19 6.96 -8.46
N SER A 279 -21.50 7.12 -8.38
CA SER A 279 -22.23 7.14 -7.12
C SER A 279 -23.70 6.74 -7.33
N ARG A 280 -24.37 6.26 -6.28
CA ARG A 280 -25.84 6.16 -6.29
C ARG A 280 -26.48 7.52 -6.04
N ASP A 281 -25.74 8.43 -5.36
CA ASP A 281 -26.16 9.76 -5.02
C ASP A 281 -25.64 10.82 -6.01
N ARG A 282 -26.29 11.98 -6.07
CA ARG A 282 -25.91 13.05 -7.02
C ARG A 282 -24.65 13.83 -6.62
N LEU A 283 -24.24 13.80 -5.38
CA LEU A 283 -23.06 14.47 -4.81
C LEU A 283 -22.84 15.94 -5.29
N PRO A 284 -23.85 16.83 -5.18
CA PRO A 284 -23.77 18.19 -5.75
C PRO A 284 -22.64 19.03 -5.15
N GLN A 285 -22.19 18.72 -3.93
CA GLN A 285 -21.13 19.42 -3.22
C GLN A 285 -19.74 19.24 -3.85
N LEU A 286 -19.58 18.35 -4.82
CA LEU A 286 -18.33 18.16 -5.57
C LEU A 286 -18.15 19.19 -6.68
N GLY A 287 -19.17 19.99 -7.01
CA GLY A 287 -19.14 20.88 -8.17
C GLY A 287 -18.95 20.13 -9.51
N ALA A 288 -19.36 18.86 -9.55
CA ALA A 288 -19.15 17.97 -10.68
C ALA A 288 -20.16 18.22 -11.81
N ARG A 289 -19.74 17.99 -13.05
CA ARG A 289 -20.67 17.84 -14.16
C ARG A 289 -21.41 16.53 -14.00
N LEU A 290 -22.69 16.61 -13.69
CA LEU A 290 -23.52 15.43 -13.45
C LEU A 290 -23.96 14.79 -14.76
N VAL A 291 -23.82 13.48 -14.86
CA VAL A 291 -24.36 12.60 -15.91
C VAL A 291 -25.29 11.59 -15.22
N PRO A 292 -26.58 11.91 -15.09
CA PRO A 292 -27.52 10.99 -14.48
C PRO A 292 -27.74 9.80 -15.44
N LEU A 293 -27.74 8.58 -14.87
CA LEU A 293 -28.14 7.38 -15.60
C LEU A 293 -29.56 6.99 -15.22
N ASP A 294 -30.41 6.92 -16.22
CA ASP A 294 -31.74 6.30 -16.15
C ASP A 294 -31.64 4.84 -16.61
N GLN A 295 -32.72 4.10 -16.53
CA GLN A 295 -32.86 2.76 -17.09
C GLN A 295 -32.54 2.76 -18.61
N LEU A 296 -32.10 1.60 -19.14
CA LEU A 296 -31.90 1.46 -20.59
C LEU A 296 -33.20 1.71 -21.33
N GLY A 297 -33.09 2.27 -22.54
CA GLY A 297 -34.22 2.28 -23.48
C GLY A 297 -34.64 0.85 -23.85
N VAL A 298 -35.87 0.69 -24.33
CA VAL A 298 -36.39 -0.64 -24.70
C VAL A 298 -35.48 -1.32 -25.74
N SER A 299 -35.03 -0.59 -26.75
CA SER A 299 -34.12 -1.12 -27.78
C SER A 299 -32.75 -1.50 -27.22
N GLU A 300 -32.17 -0.66 -26.34
CA GLU A 300 -30.87 -0.93 -25.73
C GLU A 300 -30.92 -2.15 -24.79
N ALA A 301 -32.03 -2.32 -24.05
CA ALA A 301 -32.23 -3.47 -23.16
C ALA A 301 -32.39 -4.77 -23.95
N TYR A 302 -33.12 -4.70 -25.09
CA TYR A 302 -33.24 -5.80 -26.03
C TYR A 302 -31.87 -6.19 -26.63
N GLU A 303 -31.08 -5.21 -27.10
CA GLU A 303 -29.74 -5.44 -27.66
C GLU A 303 -28.80 -6.04 -26.65
N LEU A 304 -28.87 -5.58 -25.36
CA LEU A 304 -28.03 -6.13 -24.28
C LEU A 304 -28.39 -7.60 -24.06
N LEU A 305 -29.66 -7.96 -24.01
CA LEU A 305 -30.14 -9.33 -23.81
C LEU A 305 -29.71 -10.26 -24.94
N ASP A 306 -29.97 -9.85 -26.22
CA ASP A 306 -29.54 -10.59 -27.41
C ASP A 306 -28.03 -10.81 -27.42
N ARG A 307 -27.28 -9.75 -27.21
CA ARG A 307 -25.81 -9.84 -27.19
C ARG A 307 -25.29 -10.71 -26.07
N ALA A 308 -25.89 -10.64 -24.89
CA ALA A 308 -25.46 -11.46 -23.73
C ALA A 308 -25.67 -12.96 -24.03
N LEU A 309 -26.78 -13.35 -24.68
CA LEU A 309 -27.00 -14.74 -25.10
C LEU A 309 -26.02 -15.18 -26.19
N ARG A 310 -25.78 -14.35 -27.21
CA ARG A 310 -24.83 -14.65 -28.29
C ARG A 310 -23.37 -14.70 -27.87
N ILE A 311 -23.00 -14.08 -26.76
CA ILE A 311 -21.67 -14.27 -26.16
C ILE A 311 -21.50 -15.71 -25.65
N ALA A 312 -22.60 -16.30 -25.12
CA ALA A 312 -22.60 -17.68 -24.63
C ALA A 312 -22.74 -18.70 -25.78
N ASP A 313 -23.63 -18.42 -26.73
CA ASP A 313 -23.88 -19.21 -27.92
C ASP A 313 -24.12 -18.26 -29.13
N PRO A 314 -23.18 -18.15 -30.06
CA PRO A 314 -23.31 -17.27 -31.23
C PRO A 314 -24.55 -17.55 -32.13
N GLU A 315 -25.09 -18.75 -32.09
CA GLU A 315 -26.26 -19.17 -32.86
C GLU A 315 -27.60 -18.96 -32.14
N ASP A 316 -27.55 -18.45 -30.88
CA ASP A 316 -28.80 -18.20 -30.12
C ASP A 316 -29.65 -17.12 -30.79
N SER A 317 -30.82 -17.52 -31.25
CA SER A 317 -31.78 -16.67 -31.93
C SER A 317 -33.07 -16.39 -31.14
N ARG A 318 -33.19 -16.92 -29.88
CA ARG A 318 -34.42 -16.86 -29.07
C ARG A 318 -34.96 -15.46 -28.85
N VAL A 319 -34.08 -14.46 -28.74
CA VAL A 319 -34.45 -13.05 -28.60
C VAL A 319 -34.93 -12.49 -29.94
N ALA A 320 -34.26 -12.85 -31.04
CA ALA A 320 -34.63 -12.41 -32.38
C ALA A 320 -35.90 -13.09 -32.91
N ASP A 321 -36.15 -14.35 -32.51
CA ASP A 321 -37.32 -15.14 -32.95
C ASP A 321 -38.64 -14.68 -32.30
N ASP A 322 -38.57 -14.15 -31.07
CA ASP A 322 -39.76 -13.60 -30.37
C ASP A 322 -39.43 -12.26 -29.68
N PRO A 323 -39.33 -11.16 -30.44
CA PRO A 323 -39.02 -9.83 -29.92
C PRO A 323 -39.99 -9.34 -28.84
N GLY A 324 -41.28 -9.65 -28.98
CA GLY A 324 -42.31 -9.21 -28.05
C GLY A 324 -42.17 -9.83 -26.67
N THR A 325 -41.81 -11.11 -26.59
CA THR A 325 -41.52 -11.78 -25.30
C THR A 325 -40.20 -11.32 -24.74
N ALA A 326 -39.20 -11.07 -25.57
CA ALA A 326 -37.91 -10.51 -25.13
C ALA A 326 -38.09 -9.09 -24.55
N GLU A 327 -38.91 -8.21 -25.15
CA GLU A 327 -39.23 -6.90 -24.61
C GLU A 327 -39.97 -7.00 -23.26
N ARG A 328 -40.90 -7.95 -23.13
CA ARG A 328 -41.58 -8.21 -21.83
C ARG A 328 -40.58 -8.67 -20.75
N LEU A 329 -39.62 -9.55 -21.12
CA LEU A 329 -38.55 -9.95 -20.20
C LEU A 329 -37.74 -8.75 -19.76
N ALA A 330 -37.35 -7.89 -20.71
CA ALA A 330 -36.57 -6.67 -20.41
C ALA A 330 -37.37 -5.73 -19.49
N GLY A 331 -38.68 -5.58 -19.69
CA GLY A 331 -39.59 -4.82 -18.83
C GLY A 331 -39.65 -5.39 -17.40
N LEU A 332 -39.74 -6.71 -17.25
CA LEU A 332 -39.71 -7.37 -15.93
C LEU A 332 -38.38 -7.21 -15.22
N CYS A 333 -37.27 -7.13 -15.97
CA CYS A 333 -35.95 -6.79 -15.46
C CYS A 333 -35.78 -5.27 -15.16
N GLY A 334 -36.83 -4.45 -15.32
CA GLY A 334 -36.81 -3.01 -15.11
C GLY A 334 -35.85 -2.29 -16.03
N HIS A 335 -35.51 -2.86 -17.20
CA HIS A 335 -34.47 -2.38 -18.12
C HIS A 335 -33.10 -2.11 -17.44
N LEU A 336 -32.83 -2.84 -16.36
CA LEU A 336 -31.56 -2.71 -15.58
C LEU A 336 -30.52 -3.70 -16.11
N PRO A 337 -29.34 -3.25 -16.52
CA PRO A 337 -28.29 -4.10 -17.08
C PRO A 337 -27.96 -5.33 -16.27
N LEU A 338 -27.85 -5.19 -14.93
CA LEU A 338 -27.53 -6.31 -14.04
C LEU A 338 -28.65 -7.38 -14.06
N ALA A 339 -29.91 -6.98 -13.98
CA ALA A 339 -31.04 -7.91 -14.04
C ALA A 339 -31.14 -8.60 -15.39
N LEU A 340 -30.85 -7.87 -16.48
CA LEU A 340 -30.82 -8.42 -17.85
C LEU A 340 -29.69 -9.46 -18.02
N GLN A 341 -28.50 -9.19 -17.48
CA GLN A 341 -27.39 -10.14 -17.53
C GLN A 341 -27.68 -11.41 -16.77
N ILE A 342 -28.33 -11.31 -15.60
CA ILE A 342 -28.76 -12.47 -14.83
C ILE A 342 -29.81 -13.27 -15.57
N ALA A 343 -30.81 -12.59 -16.17
CA ALA A 343 -31.84 -13.24 -16.99
C ALA A 343 -31.22 -13.94 -18.21
N ALA A 344 -30.26 -13.32 -18.89
CA ALA A 344 -29.50 -13.94 -19.95
C ALA A 344 -28.71 -15.16 -19.51
N ALA A 345 -28.08 -15.12 -18.33
CA ALA A 345 -27.36 -16.26 -17.77
C ALA A 345 -28.32 -17.43 -17.49
N LEU A 346 -29.50 -17.15 -16.91
CA LEU A 346 -30.53 -18.16 -16.65
C LEU A 346 -31.05 -18.83 -17.93
N LEU A 347 -31.16 -18.09 -19.04
CA LEU A 347 -31.50 -18.63 -20.35
C LEU A 347 -30.33 -19.41 -20.97
N GLY A 348 -29.10 -18.95 -20.77
CA GLY A 348 -27.89 -19.60 -21.26
C GLY A 348 -27.56 -20.93 -20.60
N GLU A 349 -28.03 -21.17 -19.35
CA GLU A 349 -27.89 -22.46 -18.66
C GLU A 349 -28.70 -23.59 -19.33
N ASP A 350 -29.83 -23.25 -19.97
CA ASP A 350 -30.66 -24.18 -20.68
C ASP A 350 -31.01 -23.62 -22.09
N PRO A 351 -30.23 -23.98 -23.11
CA PRO A 351 -30.49 -23.54 -24.51
C PRO A 351 -31.87 -23.93 -25.05
N GLY A 352 -32.48 -24.97 -24.52
CA GLY A 352 -33.82 -25.42 -24.94
C GLY A 352 -34.95 -24.64 -24.29
N ARG A 353 -34.68 -23.80 -23.32
CA ARG A 353 -35.67 -23.06 -22.55
C ARG A 353 -36.25 -21.89 -23.33
N PRO A 354 -37.62 -21.83 -23.51
CA PRO A 354 -38.26 -20.68 -24.10
C PRO A 354 -38.15 -19.42 -23.23
N VAL A 355 -37.96 -18.23 -23.82
CA VAL A 355 -37.95 -16.95 -23.11
C VAL A 355 -39.26 -16.71 -22.34
N ALA A 356 -40.39 -17.18 -22.87
CA ALA A 356 -41.70 -17.04 -22.26
C ALA A 356 -41.83 -17.73 -20.90
N GLU A 357 -41.11 -18.83 -20.69
CA GLU A 357 -41.10 -19.53 -19.40
C GLU A 357 -40.40 -18.68 -18.32
N LEU A 358 -39.25 -18.09 -18.61
CA LEU A 358 -38.56 -17.18 -17.71
C LEU A 358 -39.40 -15.92 -17.43
N VAL A 359 -40.15 -15.41 -18.42
CA VAL A 359 -41.08 -14.29 -18.25
C VAL A 359 -42.15 -14.62 -17.20
N ALA A 360 -42.73 -15.81 -17.24
CA ALA A 360 -43.76 -16.24 -16.30
C ALA A 360 -43.18 -16.34 -14.86
N GLU A 361 -42.01 -16.95 -14.69
CA GLU A 361 -41.37 -17.09 -13.39
C GLU A 361 -40.93 -15.76 -12.78
N LEU A 362 -40.39 -14.84 -13.60
CA LEU A 362 -40.00 -13.50 -13.16
C LEU A 362 -41.22 -12.67 -12.75
N ALA A 363 -42.33 -12.77 -13.48
CA ALA A 363 -43.56 -12.09 -13.13
C ALA A 363 -44.07 -12.55 -11.75
N GLU A 364 -44.09 -13.88 -11.49
CA GLU A 364 -44.49 -14.43 -10.20
C GLU A 364 -43.54 -14.03 -9.06
N ALA A 365 -42.21 -14.04 -9.30
CA ALA A 365 -41.23 -13.63 -8.31
C ALA A 365 -41.35 -12.13 -7.99
N ARG A 366 -41.62 -11.29 -8.98
CA ARG A 366 -41.79 -9.85 -8.82
C ARG A 366 -43.02 -9.51 -7.99
N ASP A 367 -44.13 -10.19 -8.21
CA ASP A 367 -45.39 -9.98 -7.48
C ASP A 367 -45.25 -10.25 -5.96
N ARG A 368 -44.34 -11.16 -5.56
CA ARG A 368 -44.03 -11.42 -4.16
C ARG A 368 -43.23 -10.30 -3.48
N LEU A 369 -42.68 -9.37 -4.22
CA LEU A 369 -41.79 -8.31 -3.76
C LEU A 369 -42.43 -6.91 -3.83
N ASP A 370 -43.77 -6.82 -3.80
CA ASP A 370 -44.53 -5.57 -3.94
C ASP A 370 -44.19 -4.47 -2.93
N HIS A 371 -43.54 -4.82 -1.81
CA HIS A 371 -43.14 -3.87 -0.78
C HIS A 371 -41.83 -3.11 -1.13
N LEU A 372 -41.17 -3.46 -2.22
CA LEU A 372 -39.94 -2.82 -2.70
C LEU A 372 -40.25 -1.85 -3.85
N ASP A 373 -39.36 -0.87 -4.09
CA ASP A 373 -39.46 -0.04 -5.28
C ASP A 373 -39.20 -0.84 -6.57
N ASP A 374 -39.58 -0.31 -7.73
CA ASP A 374 -39.52 -1.05 -8.99
C ASP A 374 -38.11 -1.50 -9.38
N GLY A 375 -37.09 -0.70 -9.07
CA GLY A 375 -35.70 -1.01 -9.38
C GLY A 375 -35.13 -2.14 -8.51
N GLU A 376 -35.34 -2.05 -7.20
CA GLU A 376 -34.92 -3.08 -6.25
C GLU A 376 -35.66 -4.38 -6.44
N ARG A 377 -36.98 -4.30 -6.68
CA ARG A 377 -37.84 -5.46 -6.94
C ARG A 377 -37.40 -6.27 -8.13
N SER A 378 -37.11 -5.60 -9.25
CA SER A 378 -36.64 -6.27 -10.47
C SER A 378 -35.32 -6.99 -10.32
N VAL A 379 -34.34 -6.34 -9.66
CA VAL A 379 -33.03 -6.96 -9.40
C VAL A 379 -33.14 -8.10 -8.40
N ARG A 380 -33.93 -7.91 -7.33
CA ARG A 380 -34.13 -8.94 -6.30
C ARG A 380 -34.86 -10.16 -6.82
N ALA A 381 -35.86 -9.98 -7.70
CA ALA A 381 -36.56 -11.07 -8.35
C ALA A 381 -35.63 -11.91 -9.24
N ALA A 382 -34.76 -11.26 -9.99
CA ALA A 382 -33.75 -11.95 -10.80
C ALA A 382 -32.75 -12.73 -9.93
N PHE A 383 -32.30 -12.17 -8.79
CA PHE A 383 -31.43 -12.88 -7.84
C PHE A 383 -32.14 -14.09 -7.22
N GLU A 384 -33.38 -13.94 -6.78
CA GLU A 384 -34.16 -15.00 -6.18
C GLU A 384 -34.34 -16.19 -7.13
N LEU A 385 -34.69 -15.93 -8.39
CA LEU A 385 -34.78 -17.00 -9.40
C LEU A 385 -33.46 -17.68 -9.70
N SER A 386 -32.39 -16.88 -9.85
CA SER A 386 -31.06 -17.40 -10.06
C SER A 386 -30.62 -18.27 -8.87
N TYR A 387 -30.83 -17.80 -7.64
CA TYR A 387 -30.48 -18.50 -6.42
C TYR A 387 -31.25 -19.83 -6.24
N ARG A 388 -32.57 -19.85 -6.49
CA ARG A 388 -33.40 -21.05 -6.38
C ARG A 388 -33.00 -22.18 -7.32
N ARG A 389 -32.36 -21.85 -8.44
CA ARG A 389 -31.87 -22.82 -9.42
C ARG A 389 -30.50 -23.37 -9.10
N LEU A 390 -29.78 -22.73 -8.20
CA LEU A 390 -28.45 -23.20 -7.81
C LEU A 390 -28.54 -24.56 -7.11
N PRO A 391 -27.68 -25.51 -7.50
CA PRO A 391 -27.44 -26.70 -6.68
C PRO A 391 -27.11 -26.29 -5.22
N SER A 392 -27.49 -27.13 -4.28
CA SER A 392 -27.36 -26.83 -2.83
C SER A 392 -25.94 -26.39 -2.41
N GLU A 393 -24.89 -26.98 -3.01
CA GLU A 393 -23.49 -26.62 -2.78
C GLU A 393 -23.20 -25.18 -3.28
N GLN A 394 -23.70 -24.79 -4.45
CA GLN A 394 -23.50 -23.46 -5.01
C GLN A 394 -24.31 -22.40 -4.24
N ALA A 395 -25.55 -22.68 -3.90
CA ALA A 395 -26.38 -21.83 -3.06
C ALA A 395 -25.72 -21.57 -1.71
N ARG A 396 -25.21 -22.63 -1.05
CA ARG A 396 -24.46 -22.53 0.20
C ARG A 396 -23.20 -21.66 0.03
N LEU A 397 -22.43 -21.90 -1.03
CA LEU A 397 -21.23 -21.11 -1.32
C LEU A 397 -21.56 -19.62 -1.47
N LEU A 398 -22.62 -19.27 -2.23
CA LEU A 398 -23.03 -17.87 -2.43
C LEU A 398 -23.41 -17.19 -1.11
N ARG A 399 -24.23 -17.87 -0.28
CA ARG A 399 -24.59 -17.34 1.04
C ARG A 399 -23.37 -17.09 1.91
N LEU A 400 -22.43 -18.02 1.95
CA LEU A 400 -21.22 -17.90 2.76
C LEU A 400 -20.28 -16.82 2.23
N LEU A 401 -20.14 -16.71 0.90
CA LEU A 401 -19.37 -15.61 0.27
C LEU A 401 -19.94 -14.23 0.61
N ALA A 402 -21.26 -14.11 0.75
CA ALA A 402 -21.90 -12.86 1.17
C ALA A 402 -21.47 -12.39 2.57
N LEU A 403 -21.01 -13.33 3.42
CA LEU A 403 -20.45 -13.03 4.73
C LEU A 403 -18.94 -12.74 4.71
N ALA A 404 -18.27 -12.91 3.58
CA ALA A 404 -16.82 -12.73 3.52
C ALA A 404 -16.39 -11.34 4.03
N PRO A 405 -15.33 -11.23 4.84
CA PRO A 405 -14.85 -9.97 5.33
C PRO A 405 -14.12 -9.20 4.23
N GLY A 406 -14.37 -7.91 4.17
CA GLY A 406 -13.76 -7.03 3.17
C GLY A 406 -14.42 -7.10 1.80
N PRO A 407 -13.91 -6.29 0.87
CA PRO A 407 -14.49 -6.14 -0.46
C PRO A 407 -14.20 -7.31 -1.40
N GLU A 408 -13.07 -7.96 -1.23
CA GLU A 408 -12.62 -9.12 -1.98
C GLU A 408 -12.18 -10.24 -1.02
N VAL A 409 -12.26 -11.47 -1.48
CA VAL A 409 -11.93 -12.66 -0.70
C VAL A 409 -11.01 -13.59 -1.47
N SER A 410 -9.97 -14.09 -0.80
CA SER A 410 -9.04 -15.08 -1.36
C SER A 410 -9.60 -16.49 -1.36
N ASP A 411 -9.05 -17.36 -2.19
CA ASP A 411 -9.38 -18.80 -2.20
C ASP A 411 -9.16 -19.48 -0.84
N GLU A 412 -8.17 -19.03 -0.06
CA GLU A 412 -7.92 -19.54 1.30
C GLU A 412 -9.08 -19.20 2.24
N VAL A 413 -9.54 -17.95 2.20
CA VAL A 413 -10.67 -17.50 3.03
C VAL A 413 -11.99 -18.13 2.58
N VAL A 414 -12.20 -18.31 1.27
CA VAL A 414 -13.35 -19.09 0.75
C VAL A 414 -13.34 -20.51 1.31
N THR A 415 -12.20 -21.17 1.32
CA THR A 415 -12.00 -22.51 1.86
C THR A 415 -12.36 -22.55 3.36
N ALA A 416 -11.88 -21.56 4.12
CA ALA A 416 -12.20 -21.41 5.54
C ALA A 416 -13.70 -21.18 5.78
N LEU A 417 -14.36 -20.33 4.94
CA LEU A 417 -15.80 -20.06 5.05
C LEU A 417 -16.64 -21.33 4.93
N ILE A 418 -16.36 -22.17 3.93
CA ILE A 418 -17.13 -23.40 3.70
C ILE A 418 -16.75 -24.53 4.66
N GLY A 419 -15.51 -24.48 5.21
CA GLY A 419 -14.98 -25.48 6.14
C GLY A 419 -14.49 -26.75 5.44
N ASP A 420 -14.03 -26.64 4.20
CA ASP A 420 -13.43 -27.72 3.43
C ASP A 420 -11.90 -27.61 3.45
N ASP A 421 -11.20 -28.64 2.93
CA ASP A 421 -9.74 -28.66 2.83
C ASP A 421 -9.25 -28.03 1.50
N ARG A 422 -10.14 -27.83 0.54
CA ARG A 422 -9.81 -27.34 -0.80
C ARG A 422 -10.82 -26.30 -1.30
N PRO A 423 -10.39 -25.32 -2.12
CA PRO A 423 -11.30 -24.34 -2.71
C PRO A 423 -12.36 -25.01 -3.59
N PRO A 424 -13.64 -24.57 -3.52
CA PRO A 424 -14.75 -25.13 -4.31
C PRO A 424 -14.72 -24.61 -5.76
N VAL A 425 -13.69 -24.95 -6.52
CA VAL A 425 -13.41 -24.37 -7.85
C VAL A 425 -14.57 -24.51 -8.82
N ARG A 426 -15.26 -25.69 -8.82
CA ARG A 426 -16.39 -25.93 -9.73
C ARG A 426 -17.60 -25.07 -9.38
N ALA A 427 -18.00 -25.06 -8.12
CA ALA A 427 -19.14 -24.27 -7.64
C ALA A 427 -18.89 -22.77 -7.84
N ARG A 428 -17.72 -22.29 -7.52
CA ARG A 428 -17.31 -20.89 -7.70
C ARG A 428 -17.33 -20.46 -9.17
N ASN A 429 -16.77 -21.27 -10.09
CA ASN A 429 -16.80 -20.97 -11.53
C ASN A 429 -18.23 -21.01 -12.10
N ALA A 430 -19.12 -21.82 -11.54
CA ALA A 430 -20.54 -21.81 -11.92
C ALA A 430 -21.20 -20.50 -11.47
N LEU A 431 -20.97 -20.04 -10.22
CA LEU A 431 -21.47 -18.75 -9.75
C LEU A 431 -20.92 -17.56 -10.56
N ALA A 432 -19.67 -17.66 -11.03
CA ALA A 432 -19.09 -16.64 -11.91
C ALA A 432 -19.76 -16.59 -13.29
N ARG A 433 -20.13 -17.75 -13.86
CA ARG A 433 -20.91 -17.80 -15.13
C ARG A 433 -22.33 -17.25 -14.97
N ALA A 434 -22.91 -17.43 -13.79
CA ALA A 434 -24.23 -16.88 -13.46
C ALA A 434 -24.21 -15.38 -13.09
N HIS A 435 -23.06 -14.70 -13.22
CA HIS A 435 -22.87 -13.29 -12.83
C HIS A 435 -23.19 -12.98 -11.35
N LEU A 436 -23.15 -13.98 -10.48
CA LEU A 436 -23.36 -13.84 -9.05
C LEU A 436 -22.05 -13.58 -8.28
N VAL A 437 -20.92 -13.95 -8.88
CA VAL A 437 -19.57 -13.71 -8.33
C VAL A 437 -18.65 -13.20 -9.44
N GLU A 438 -17.82 -12.24 -9.14
CA GLU A 438 -16.86 -11.65 -10.06
C GLU A 438 -15.42 -12.07 -9.70
N ARG A 439 -14.52 -12.02 -10.68
CA ARG A 439 -13.09 -12.18 -10.41
C ARG A 439 -12.56 -10.91 -9.78
N GLY A 440 -11.77 -11.05 -8.70
CA GLY A 440 -11.11 -9.94 -8.05
C GLY A 440 -9.81 -9.51 -8.73
N ARG A 441 -9.03 -8.66 -8.04
CA ARG A 441 -7.79 -8.02 -8.52
C ARG A 441 -6.68 -8.98 -8.99
N ALA A 442 -6.68 -10.21 -8.49
CA ALA A 442 -5.66 -11.20 -8.80
C ALA A 442 -6.28 -12.60 -8.96
N ARG A 443 -5.50 -13.52 -9.54
CA ARG A 443 -5.91 -14.92 -9.64
C ARG A 443 -6.11 -15.51 -8.24
N GLY A 444 -7.28 -16.14 -8.03
CA GLY A 444 -7.65 -16.70 -6.73
C GLY A 444 -8.33 -15.69 -5.80
N TRP A 445 -8.65 -14.49 -6.31
CA TRP A 445 -9.45 -13.48 -5.60
C TRP A 445 -10.82 -13.31 -6.21
N TRP A 446 -11.83 -13.07 -5.39
CA TRP A 446 -13.24 -13.04 -5.77
C TRP A 446 -13.95 -11.86 -5.12
N ARG A 447 -14.90 -11.31 -5.84
CA ARG A 447 -15.74 -10.20 -5.41
C ARG A 447 -17.20 -10.51 -5.63
N LEU A 448 -18.07 -10.04 -4.74
CA LEU A 448 -19.50 -10.00 -4.95
C LEU A 448 -19.94 -8.56 -5.22
N HIS A 449 -20.85 -8.41 -6.18
CA HIS A 449 -21.56 -7.14 -6.30
C HIS A 449 -22.33 -6.87 -4.99
N ASP A 450 -22.38 -5.61 -4.53
CA ASP A 450 -22.98 -5.23 -3.26
C ASP A 450 -24.46 -5.68 -3.12
N LEU A 451 -25.26 -5.59 -4.19
CA LEU A 451 -26.64 -6.09 -4.18
C LEU A 451 -26.70 -7.62 -4.00
N VAL A 452 -25.79 -8.37 -4.62
CA VAL A 452 -25.71 -9.84 -4.44
C VAL A 452 -25.28 -10.18 -3.02
N ARG A 453 -24.36 -9.38 -2.45
CA ARG A 453 -23.92 -9.53 -1.07
C ARG A 453 -25.07 -9.34 -0.08
N VAL A 454 -25.85 -8.26 -0.26
CA VAL A 454 -27.03 -8.00 0.61
C VAL A 454 -28.05 -9.12 0.48
N PHE A 455 -28.36 -9.57 -0.74
CA PHE A 455 -29.27 -10.69 -0.98
C PHE A 455 -28.75 -11.98 -0.31
N GLY A 456 -27.54 -12.40 -0.63
CA GLY A 456 -26.94 -13.63 -0.10
C GLY A 456 -26.82 -13.63 1.43
N ALA A 457 -26.49 -12.48 2.05
CA ALA A 457 -26.44 -12.35 3.50
C ALA A 457 -27.82 -12.53 4.17
N GLY A 458 -28.91 -12.10 3.49
CA GLY A 458 -30.29 -12.33 3.95
C GLY A 458 -30.72 -13.78 3.93
N GLU A 459 -30.10 -14.61 3.09
CA GLU A 459 -30.39 -16.05 2.95
C GLU A 459 -29.59 -16.92 3.93
N VAL A 460 -28.69 -16.35 4.74
CA VAL A 460 -27.85 -17.09 5.70
C VAL A 460 -28.63 -17.33 7.00
N THR A 461 -28.67 -18.56 7.46
CA THR A 461 -29.17 -18.82 8.82
C THR A 461 -28.16 -18.33 9.87
N ARG A 462 -28.63 -17.96 11.04
CA ARG A 462 -27.78 -17.49 12.13
C ARG A 462 -26.67 -18.48 12.48
N GLU A 463 -27.04 -19.77 12.64
CA GLU A 463 -26.10 -20.85 13.00
C GLU A 463 -25.02 -21.06 11.91
N GLU A 464 -25.44 -21.10 10.62
CA GLU A 464 -24.52 -21.23 9.48
C GLU A 464 -23.55 -20.05 9.44
N GLY A 465 -24.08 -18.84 9.65
CA GLY A 465 -23.28 -17.60 9.62
C GLY A 465 -22.28 -17.54 10.78
N ASP A 466 -22.69 -17.84 12.01
CA ASP A 466 -21.81 -17.83 13.19
C ASP A 466 -20.70 -18.90 13.06
N THR A 467 -21.05 -20.07 12.52
CA THR A 467 -20.08 -21.14 12.26
C THR A 467 -19.04 -20.73 11.21
N ALA A 468 -19.47 -20.13 10.10
CA ALA A 468 -18.59 -19.69 9.02
C ALA A 468 -17.65 -18.57 9.48
N ARG A 469 -18.18 -17.57 10.19
CA ARG A 469 -17.36 -16.49 10.75
C ARG A 469 -16.32 -16.99 11.73
N SER A 470 -16.68 -17.96 12.58
CA SER A 470 -15.74 -18.57 13.53
C SER A 470 -14.57 -19.28 12.83
N ARG A 471 -14.83 -19.96 11.69
CA ARG A 471 -13.78 -20.61 10.91
C ARG A 471 -12.84 -19.59 10.27
N VAL A 472 -13.39 -18.53 9.66
CA VAL A 472 -12.58 -17.46 9.05
C VAL A 472 -11.73 -16.75 10.11
N LEU A 473 -12.32 -16.41 11.25
CA LEU A 473 -11.59 -15.75 12.33
C LEU A 473 -10.44 -16.64 12.85
N ARG A 474 -10.66 -17.94 13.01
CA ARG A 474 -9.61 -18.90 13.39
C ARG A 474 -8.51 -18.94 12.33
N HIS A 475 -8.86 -19.08 11.05
CA HIS A 475 -7.91 -19.08 9.95
C HIS A 475 -7.04 -17.81 9.95
N TYR A 476 -7.66 -16.64 10.05
CA TYR A 476 -6.93 -15.38 10.09
C TYR A 476 -6.04 -15.25 11.34
N LEU A 477 -6.54 -15.68 12.49
CA LEU A 477 -5.77 -15.61 13.73
C LEU A 477 -4.53 -16.52 13.68
N GLU A 478 -4.67 -17.75 13.21
CA GLU A 478 -3.57 -18.72 13.06
C GLU A 478 -2.51 -18.18 12.07
N ARG A 479 -2.94 -17.68 10.92
CA ARG A 479 -2.04 -17.13 9.89
C ARG A 479 -1.40 -15.82 10.35
N ALA A 480 -2.16 -14.91 10.99
CA ALA A 480 -1.63 -13.66 11.50
C ALA A 480 -0.59 -13.87 12.60
N LEU A 481 -0.80 -14.83 13.53
CA LEU A 481 0.19 -15.16 14.54
C LEU A 481 1.47 -15.76 13.94
N ALA A 482 1.32 -16.63 12.94
CA ALA A 482 2.47 -17.19 12.23
C ALA A 482 3.25 -16.10 11.47
N ALA A 483 2.55 -15.17 10.80
CA ALA A 483 3.18 -14.06 10.09
C ALA A 483 3.86 -13.06 11.04
N ASP A 484 3.20 -12.68 12.17
CA ASP A 484 3.75 -11.80 13.22
C ASP A 484 5.05 -12.36 13.82
N ALA A 485 5.16 -13.69 13.93
CA ALA A 485 6.39 -14.35 14.39
C ALA A 485 7.61 -14.06 13.49
N HIS A 486 7.41 -13.77 12.21
CA HIS A 486 8.48 -13.35 11.28
C HIS A 486 8.80 -11.86 11.35
N LEU A 487 7.91 -11.03 11.94
CA LEU A 487 8.12 -9.58 12.06
C LEU A 487 8.87 -9.20 13.34
N LYS A 488 8.71 -9.99 14.41
CA LYS A 488 9.35 -9.73 15.71
C LYS A 488 10.82 -10.14 15.68
N PRO A 489 11.75 -9.26 16.10
CA PRO A 489 13.13 -9.65 16.26
C PRO A 489 13.25 -10.73 17.36
N ARG A 490 13.83 -11.87 17.02
CA ARG A 490 14.11 -12.95 17.97
C ARG A 490 15.52 -12.83 18.52
N SER A 491 15.67 -12.95 19.82
CA SER A 491 16.96 -13.18 20.46
C SER A 491 17.41 -14.63 20.17
N GLY A 492 18.32 -14.80 19.21
CA GLY A 492 19.19 -15.98 19.14
C GLY A 492 18.66 -17.27 18.52
N GLU A 493 17.36 -17.40 18.16
CA GLU A 493 16.84 -18.60 17.51
C GLU A 493 16.50 -18.32 16.04
N ALA A 494 17.01 -19.17 15.14
CA ALA A 494 16.61 -19.18 13.73
C ALA A 494 15.09 -19.39 13.59
N PRO A 495 14.42 -18.77 12.61
CA PRO A 495 13.00 -19.01 12.35
C PRO A 495 12.75 -20.52 12.17
N GLN A 496 11.76 -21.06 12.90
CA GLN A 496 11.35 -22.45 12.64
C GLN A 496 10.86 -22.56 11.18
N GLU A 497 11.53 -23.39 10.38
CA GLU A 497 11.18 -23.66 8.96
C GLU A 497 9.82 -24.34 8.77
N THR A 498 9.08 -24.60 9.85
CA THR A 498 7.84 -25.41 9.88
C THR A 498 6.57 -24.57 9.97
N GLY A 499 6.53 -23.38 9.40
CA GLY A 499 5.36 -22.51 9.37
C GLY A 499 4.78 -22.31 7.97
N PRO A 500 3.63 -21.62 7.84
CA PRO A 500 3.01 -21.28 6.55
C PRO A 500 3.81 -20.23 5.77
N PHE A 501 4.78 -19.58 6.36
CA PHE A 501 5.63 -18.55 5.76
C PHE A 501 7.11 -18.95 5.88
N ARG A 502 7.87 -18.75 4.82
CA ARG A 502 9.30 -19.09 4.75
C ARG A 502 10.20 -17.89 5.05
N SER A 503 9.67 -16.67 4.85
CA SER A 503 10.42 -15.44 5.06
C SER A 503 9.53 -14.31 5.57
N ARG A 504 10.19 -13.25 6.05
CA ARG A 504 9.53 -11.99 6.44
C ARG A 504 8.79 -11.35 5.27
N GLU A 505 9.37 -11.39 4.06
CA GLU A 505 8.79 -10.82 2.85
C GLU A 505 7.48 -11.53 2.50
N GLU A 506 7.45 -12.86 2.59
CA GLU A 506 6.25 -13.67 2.34
C GLU A 506 5.15 -13.36 3.36
N ALA A 507 5.50 -13.23 4.64
CA ALA A 507 4.58 -12.84 5.69
C ALA A 507 3.99 -11.43 5.46
N LEU A 508 4.83 -10.46 5.08
CA LEU A 508 4.40 -9.11 4.75
C LEU A 508 3.50 -9.06 3.53
N ALA A 509 3.85 -9.79 2.46
CA ALA A 509 3.03 -9.87 1.25
C ALA A 509 1.64 -10.45 1.53
N TRP A 510 1.55 -11.45 2.40
CA TRP A 510 0.28 -12.01 2.85
C TRP A 510 -0.54 -10.98 3.66
N PHE A 511 0.07 -10.29 4.62
CA PHE A 511 -0.60 -9.22 5.36
C PHE A 511 -1.10 -8.11 4.44
N ASP A 512 -0.30 -7.67 3.48
CA ASP A 512 -0.68 -6.64 2.51
C ASP A 512 -1.87 -7.08 1.67
N ALA A 513 -1.87 -8.35 1.23
CA ALA A 513 -2.94 -8.92 0.44
C ALA A 513 -4.25 -9.04 1.25
N GLU A 514 -4.19 -9.56 2.48
CA GLU A 514 -5.38 -9.86 3.30
C GLU A 514 -5.79 -8.71 4.24
N ARG A 515 -5.10 -7.58 4.24
CA ARG A 515 -5.30 -6.47 5.19
C ARG A 515 -6.76 -6.06 5.34
N ALA A 516 -7.45 -5.85 4.22
CA ALA A 516 -8.86 -5.42 4.27
C ALA A 516 -9.75 -6.47 4.95
N GLY A 517 -9.55 -7.74 4.62
CA GLY A 517 -10.26 -8.85 5.25
C GLY A 517 -9.94 -9.01 6.74
N LEU A 518 -8.66 -8.88 7.10
CA LEU A 518 -8.21 -8.96 8.49
C LEU A 518 -8.82 -7.86 9.38
N VAL A 519 -8.83 -6.62 8.89
CA VAL A 519 -9.43 -5.48 9.59
C VAL A 519 -10.94 -5.66 9.74
N ALA A 520 -11.63 -6.11 8.68
CA ALA A 520 -13.07 -6.39 8.73
C ALA A 520 -13.39 -7.57 9.68
N ALA A 521 -12.58 -8.64 9.66
CA ALA A 521 -12.77 -9.79 10.56
C ALA A 521 -12.57 -9.42 12.04
N ALA A 522 -11.65 -8.49 12.35
CA ALA A 522 -11.45 -7.99 13.71
C ALA A 522 -12.73 -7.35 14.28
N ARG A 523 -13.53 -6.68 13.44
CA ARG A 523 -14.82 -6.10 13.85
C ARG A 523 -15.88 -7.17 14.13
N TRP A 524 -15.90 -8.29 13.38
CA TRP A 524 -16.78 -9.39 13.70
C TRP A 524 -16.52 -9.98 15.08
N ALA A 525 -15.21 -10.14 15.41
CA ALA A 525 -14.80 -10.63 16.71
C ALA A 525 -15.34 -9.73 17.86
N SER A 526 -15.56 -8.43 17.58
CA SER A 526 -16.14 -7.52 18.56
C SER A 526 -17.59 -7.82 18.88
N ASP A 527 -18.37 -8.39 17.96
CA ASP A 527 -19.82 -8.46 18.10
C ASP A 527 -20.37 -9.77 18.69
N ARG A 528 -19.73 -10.90 18.42
CA ARG A 528 -20.29 -12.22 18.74
C ARG A 528 -19.29 -13.29 19.23
N HIS A 529 -17.97 -13.03 19.16
CA HIS A 529 -16.94 -13.99 19.49
C HIS A 529 -16.26 -13.66 20.83
N PRO A 530 -15.52 -14.62 21.44
CA PRO A 530 -14.76 -14.35 22.66
C PRO A 530 -13.87 -13.12 22.49
N ALA A 531 -13.93 -12.22 23.47
CA ALA A 531 -13.12 -10.99 23.47
C ALA A 531 -11.63 -11.27 23.29
N ALA A 532 -11.16 -12.44 23.79
CA ALA A 532 -9.78 -12.88 23.66
C ALA A 532 -9.31 -12.99 22.21
N ASP A 533 -10.14 -13.45 21.27
CA ASP A 533 -9.75 -13.60 19.86
C ASP A 533 -9.62 -12.25 19.16
N ALA A 534 -10.49 -11.28 19.46
CA ALA A 534 -10.37 -9.91 18.96
C ALA A 534 -9.07 -9.26 19.43
N VAL A 535 -8.71 -9.42 20.70
CA VAL A 535 -7.48 -8.88 21.26
C VAL A 535 -6.24 -9.58 20.71
N ARG A 536 -6.28 -10.91 20.57
CA ARG A 536 -5.18 -11.68 19.94
C ARG A 536 -4.95 -11.27 18.49
N LEU A 537 -6.03 -11.06 17.72
CA LEU A 537 -5.93 -10.58 16.35
C LEU A 537 -5.36 -9.16 16.30
N ALA A 538 -5.86 -8.27 17.15
CA ALA A 538 -5.31 -6.91 17.28
C ALA A 538 -3.82 -6.92 17.66
N ALA A 539 -3.41 -7.86 18.51
CA ALA A 539 -2.02 -8.06 18.89
C ALA A 539 -1.14 -8.54 17.74
N ALA A 540 -1.63 -9.50 16.95
CA ALA A 540 -0.91 -10.07 15.82
C ALA A 540 -0.80 -9.09 14.64
N LEU A 541 -1.74 -8.15 14.51
CA LEU A 541 -1.71 -7.12 13.47
C LEU A 541 -0.87 -5.89 13.87
N GLY A 542 -0.57 -5.72 15.16
CA GLY A 542 0.01 -4.47 15.69
C GLY A 542 1.34 -4.11 15.03
N GLU A 543 2.31 -5.02 15.01
CA GLU A 543 3.64 -4.79 14.42
C GLU A 543 3.55 -4.49 12.92
N TYR A 544 2.77 -5.26 12.18
CA TYR A 544 2.53 -5.06 10.76
C TYR A 544 1.91 -3.68 10.46
N LEU A 545 0.83 -3.32 11.18
CA LEU A 545 0.12 -2.05 10.95
C LEU A 545 0.98 -0.84 11.34
N ASP A 546 1.82 -0.96 12.36
CA ASP A 546 2.77 0.08 12.74
C ASP A 546 3.88 0.21 11.69
N TRP A 547 4.46 -0.89 11.25
CA TRP A 547 5.51 -0.89 10.23
C TRP A 547 5.02 -0.34 8.88
N ARG A 548 3.80 -0.72 8.45
CA ARG A 548 3.15 -0.16 7.25
C ARG A 548 2.52 1.21 7.48
N ARG A 549 2.63 1.76 8.70
CA ARG A 549 2.03 3.06 9.10
C ARG A 549 0.52 3.13 8.82
N CYS A 550 -0.17 1.99 8.95
CA CYS A 550 -1.62 1.87 8.76
C CYS A 550 -2.37 2.18 10.06
N PHE A 551 -2.13 3.38 10.62
CA PHE A 551 -2.60 3.74 11.96
C PHE A 551 -4.11 3.79 12.10
N ASP A 552 -4.86 4.16 11.04
CA ASP A 552 -6.34 4.14 11.09
C ASP A 552 -6.88 2.72 11.18
N ASP A 553 -6.28 1.77 10.43
CA ASP A 553 -6.62 0.36 10.56
C ASP A 553 -6.27 -0.17 11.96
N ALA A 554 -5.13 0.24 12.51
CA ALA A 554 -4.75 -0.10 13.89
C ALA A 554 -5.73 0.44 14.92
N VAL A 555 -6.17 1.70 14.80
CA VAL A 555 -7.19 2.30 15.67
C VAL A 555 -8.53 1.55 15.56
N ALA A 556 -8.95 1.20 14.32
CA ALA A 556 -10.19 0.46 14.10
C ALA A 556 -10.15 -0.94 14.75
N VAL A 557 -9.04 -1.68 14.57
CA VAL A 557 -8.85 -3.02 15.13
C VAL A 557 -8.78 -2.96 16.68
N CYS A 558 -8.02 -2.02 17.24
CA CYS A 558 -7.94 -1.85 18.68
C CYS A 558 -9.28 -1.39 19.28
N GLY A 559 -10.02 -0.51 18.58
CA GLY A 559 -11.36 -0.11 19.00
C GLY A 559 -12.35 -1.28 19.07
N ALA A 560 -12.31 -2.17 18.09
CA ALA A 560 -13.09 -3.41 18.10
C ALA A 560 -12.71 -4.31 19.29
N ALA A 561 -11.41 -4.44 19.58
CA ALA A 561 -10.92 -5.22 20.73
C ALA A 561 -11.37 -4.62 22.07
N CYS A 562 -11.30 -3.27 22.23
CA CYS A 562 -11.82 -2.57 23.42
C CYS A 562 -13.32 -2.82 23.62
N ALA A 563 -14.12 -2.71 22.54
CA ALA A 563 -15.56 -2.96 22.60
C ALA A 563 -15.90 -4.39 22.99
N ALA A 564 -15.15 -5.37 22.45
CA ALA A 564 -15.32 -6.78 22.76
C ALA A 564 -14.99 -7.09 24.24
N ALA A 565 -13.84 -6.59 24.72
CA ALA A 565 -13.39 -6.76 26.10
C ALA A 565 -14.37 -6.18 27.10
N ARG A 566 -14.88 -4.96 26.82
CA ARG A 566 -15.89 -4.29 27.69
C ARG A 566 -17.18 -5.10 27.79
N ARG A 567 -17.70 -5.66 26.68
CA ARG A 567 -18.91 -6.51 26.72
C ARG A 567 -18.69 -7.80 27.48
N ALA A 568 -17.49 -8.37 27.41
CA ALA A 568 -17.14 -9.57 28.16
C ALA A 568 -16.90 -9.31 29.67
N GLY A 569 -16.80 -8.05 30.08
CA GLY A 569 -16.43 -7.67 31.46
C GLY A 569 -14.97 -8.03 31.80
N ASP A 570 -14.12 -8.21 30.79
CA ASP A 570 -12.69 -8.54 30.97
C ASP A 570 -11.87 -7.24 31.00
N GLU A 571 -11.74 -6.67 32.19
CA GLU A 571 -11.05 -5.40 32.40
C GLU A 571 -9.54 -5.49 32.04
N ALA A 572 -8.89 -6.66 32.22
CA ALA A 572 -7.48 -6.84 31.88
C ALA A 572 -7.26 -6.76 30.36
N VAL A 573 -8.12 -7.42 29.62
CA VAL A 573 -8.14 -7.40 28.16
C VAL A 573 -8.54 -6.02 27.63
N GLU A 574 -9.51 -5.32 28.28
CA GLU A 574 -9.88 -3.94 27.95
C GLU A 574 -8.68 -3.01 28.13
N ALA A 575 -7.95 -3.10 29.24
CA ALA A 575 -6.78 -2.29 29.50
C ALA A 575 -5.67 -2.48 28.45
N ALA A 576 -5.39 -3.72 28.06
CA ALA A 576 -4.42 -4.04 27.02
C ALA A 576 -4.82 -3.45 25.67
N ALA A 577 -6.09 -3.54 25.29
CA ALA A 577 -6.62 -2.99 24.05
C ALA A 577 -6.55 -1.45 24.03
N TRP A 578 -6.91 -0.76 25.13
CA TRP A 578 -6.76 0.67 25.27
C TRP A 578 -5.30 1.13 25.15
N ASN A 579 -4.37 0.41 25.76
CA ASN A 579 -2.96 0.73 25.67
C ASN A 579 -2.44 0.65 24.22
N ARG A 580 -2.82 -0.39 23.47
CA ARG A 580 -2.49 -0.53 22.04
C ARG A 580 -3.13 0.56 21.19
N MET A 581 -4.40 0.89 21.46
CA MET A 581 -5.11 1.97 20.77
C MET A 581 -4.40 3.32 20.96
N GLY A 582 -3.94 3.60 22.18
CA GLY A 582 -3.17 4.82 22.47
C GLY A 582 -1.87 4.88 21.64
N THR A 583 -1.16 3.76 21.48
CA THR A 583 0.04 3.68 20.64
C THR A 583 -0.29 3.97 19.18
N ALA A 584 -1.36 3.38 18.63
CA ALA A 584 -1.80 3.63 17.26
C ALA A 584 -2.23 5.09 17.03
N LEU A 585 -2.97 5.67 17.98
CA LEU A 585 -3.40 7.07 17.95
C LEU A 585 -2.19 8.04 18.00
N ARG A 586 -1.17 7.73 18.80
CA ARG A 586 0.08 8.50 18.85
C ARG A 586 0.80 8.44 17.51
N GLY A 587 0.90 7.27 16.90
CA GLY A 587 1.44 7.09 15.54
C GLY A 587 0.71 7.92 14.50
N ASN A 588 -0.62 8.06 14.64
CA ASN A 588 -1.48 8.90 13.79
C ASN A 588 -1.50 10.40 14.19
N ARG A 589 -0.64 10.83 15.11
CA ARG A 589 -0.54 12.20 15.62
C ARG A 589 -1.82 12.73 16.31
N ARG A 590 -2.75 11.86 16.69
CA ARG A 590 -3.95 12.17 17.47
C ARG A 590 -3.61 12.15 18.97
N LEU A 591 -2.70 13.07 19.38
CA LEU A 591 -2.03 13.03 20.68
C LEU A 591 -2.98 13.14 21.86
N ARG A 592 -4.05 13.95 21.76
CA ARG A 592 -5.06 14.08 22.82
C ARG A 592 -5.80 12.77 23.06
N GLU A 593 -6.25 12.12 21.98
CA GLU A 593 -6.96 10.86 22.07
C GLU A 593 -6.04 9.71 22.51
N ALA A 594 -4.78 9.76 22.10
CA ALA A 594 -3.75 8.82 22.56
C ALA A 594 -3.54 8.94 24.08
N TYR A 595 -3.47 10.18 24.59
CA TYR A 595 -3.36 10.44 26.02
C TYR A 595 -4.57 9.88 26.80
N ASP A 596 -5.78 10.15 26.33
CA ASP A 596 -7.01 9.64 26.94
C ASP A 596 -7.08 8.12 26.95
N ALA A 597 -6.64 7.47 25.85
CA ALA A 597 -6.58 6.01 25.74
C ALA A 597 -5.57 5.39 26.72
N HIS A 598 -4.35 5.92 26.80
CA HIS A 598 -3.36 5.43 27.75
C HIS A 598 -3.75 5.72 29.22
N ARG A 599 -4.39 6.87 29.49
CA ARG A 599 -4.95 7.18 30.80
C ARG A 599 -6.02 6.15 31.20
N ARG A 600 -6.91 5.79 30.28
CA ARG A 600 -7.93 4.75 30.53
C ARG A 600 -7.27 3.40 30.83
N ALA A 601 -6.27 3.01 30.03
CA ALA A 601 -5.51 1.78 30.27
C ALA A 601 -4.84 1.77 31.66
N ARG A 602 -4.17 2.86 32.01
CA ARG A 602 -3.53 3.04 33.33
C ARG A 602 -4.52 2.86 34.48
N ASP A 603 -5.70 3.51 34.39
CA ASP A 603 -6.69 3.48 35.45
C ASP A 603 -7.28 2.07 35.65
N LEU A 604 -7.51 1.33 34.56
CA LEU A 604 -7.91 -0.08 34.59
C LEU A 604 -6.79 -0.96 35.19
N TYR A 605 -5.55 -0.84 34.75
CA TYR A 605 -4.44 -1.61 35.30
C TYR A 605 -4.20 -1.30 36.78
N ARG A 606 -4.41 -0.04 37.22
CA ARG A 606 -4.35 0.33 38.65
C ARG A 606 -5.45 -0.36 39.45
N ALA A 607 -6.68 -0.39 38.96
CA ALA A 607 -7.80 -1.06 39.60
C ALA A 607 -7.56 -2.58 39.75
N LEU A 608 -6.92 -3.19 38.76
CA LEU A 608 -6.58 -4.61 38.75
C LEU A 608 -5.32 -4.95 39.58
N GLY A 609 -4.58 -3.97 40.08
CA GLY A 609 -3.29 -4.22 40.74
C GLY A 609 -2.20 -4.74 39.80
N HIS A 610 -2.33 -4.50 38.50
CA HIS A 610 -1.42 -5.01 37.48
C HIS A 610 -0.29 -4.01 37.20
N ASP A 611 0.75 -4.03 38.03
CA ASP A 611 1.82 -3.04 38.04
C ASP A 611 2.59 -2.94 36.71
N ASN A 612 2.90 -4.05 36.03
CA ASN A 612 3.57 -4.02 34.71
C ASN A 612 2.73 -3.30 33.64
N GLY A 613 1.43 -3.59 33.56
CA GLY A 613 0.53 -2.90 32.61
C GLY A 613 0.41 -1.41 32.93
N ARG A 614 0.31 -1.05 34.22
CA ARG A 614 0.31 0.33 34.69
C ARG A 614 1.60 1.03 34.29
N ALA A 615 2.75 0.42 34.50
CA ALA A 615 4.06 0.97 34.14
C ALA A 615 4.18 1.23 32.63
N MET A 616 3.69 0.30 31.80
CA MET A 616 3.65 0.51 30.34
C MET A 616 2.78 1.71 29.96
N ALA A 617 1.60 1.85 30.57
CA ALA A 617 0.70 2.96 30.28
C ALA A 617 1.29 4.31 30.73
N GLU A 618 1.94 4.37 31.93
CA GLU A 618 2.65 5.57 32.42
C GLU A 618 3.83 5.95 31.51
N SER A 619 4.62 4.98 31.05
CA SER A 619 5.70 5.23 30.09
C SER A 619 5.18 5.82 28.77
N ASN A 620 4.05 5.31 28.26
CA ASN A 620 3.44 5.84 27.04
C ASN A 620 2.84 7.24 27.24
N LEU A 621 2.25 7.52 28.41
CA LEU A 621 1.80 8.86 28.80
C LEU A 621 2.97 9.84 28.85
N GLY A 622 4.09 9.45 29.47
CA GLY A 622 5.31 10.24 29.50
C GLY A 622 5.84 10.56 28.09
N ALA A 623 5.78 9.60 27.18
CA ALA A 623 6.18 9.82 25.78
C ALA A 623 5.28 10.85 25.07
N ILE A 624 3.96 10.83 25.29
CA ILE A 624 3.03 11.82 24.73
C ILE A 624 3.25 13.20 25.35
N LEU A 625 3.40 13.28 26.67
CA LEU A 625 3.68 14.53 27.37
C LEU A 625 4.96 15.17 26.84
N GLY A 626 6.00 14.36 26.58
CA GLY A 626 7.23 14.82 25.94
C GLY A 626 7.02 15.29 24.48
N ASP A 627 6.13 14.66 23.70
CA ASP A 627 5.80 15.07 22.33
C ASP A 627 5.02 16.41 22.30
N VAL A 628 4.25 16.74 23.34
CA VAL A 628 3.55 18.03 23.47
C VAL A 628 4.34 19.10 24.24
N GLY A 629 5.57 18.77 24.69
CA GLY A 629 6.48 19.71 25.34
C GLY A 629 6.29 19.88 26.86
N GLN A 630 5.46 19.06 27.51
CA GLN A 630 5.28 19.01 28.96
C GLN A 630 6.38 18.13 29.59
N ILE A 631 7.58 18.68 29.68
CA ILE A 631 8.79 17.90 29.97
C ILE A 631 8.82 17.38 31.42
N ASP A 632 8.47 18.23 32.40
CA ASP A 632 8.54 17.84 33.80
C ASP A 632 7.51 16.76 34.12
N GLU A 633 6.27 16.88 33.61
CA GLU A 633 5.22 15.86 33.75
C GLU A 633 5.61 14.55 33.01
N ALA A 634 6.33 14.65 31.87
CA ALA A 634 6.86 13.47 31.17
C ALA A 634 7.90 12.74 32.03
N VAL A 635 8.82 13.49 32.67
CA VAL A 635 9.84 12.93 33.58
C VAL A 635 9.18 12.22 34.77
N ASP A 636 8.17 12.86 35.40
CA ASP A 636 7.43 12.27 36.52
C ASP A 636 6.75 10.95 36.11
N ALA A 637 6.10 10.91 34.93
CA ALA A 637 5.46 9.72 34.40
C ALA A 637 6.48 8.58 34.14
N PHE A 638 7.64 8.90 33.57
CA PHE A 638 8.71 7.92 33.37
C PHE A 638 9.31 7.43 34.69
N GLN A 639 9.51 8.31 35.68
CA GLN A 639 10.01 7.91 37.00
C GLN A 639 9.06 6.95 37.72
N LEU A 640 7.75 7.22 37.64
CA LEU A 640 6.72 6.32 38.13
C LEU A 640 6.79 4.94 37.44
N ALA A 641 6.89 4.93 36.10
CA ALA A 641 7.02 3.69 35.32
C ALA A 641 8.26 2.89 35.72
N LEU A 642 9.41 3.58 35.91
CA LEU A 642 10.66 2.97 36.38
C LEU A 642 10.51 2.34 37.76
N GLY A 643 9.84 3.03 38.70
CA GLY A 643 9.57 2.49 40.06
C GLY A 643 8.74 1.20 40.00
N LEU A 644 7.69 1.18 39.17
CA LEU A 644 6.81 0.02 38.99
C LEU A 644 7.53 -1.17 38.32
N PHE A 645 8.26 -0.96 37.22
CA PHE A 645 9.01 -2.05 36.57
C PHE A 645 10.11 -2.61 37.47
N ARG A 646 10.78 -1.75 38.20
CA ARG A 646 11.80 -2.17 39.18
C ARG A 646 11.19 -3.01 40.29
N GLY A 647 10.03 -2.60 40.85
CA GLY A 647 9.28 -3.36 41.84
C GLY A 647 8.82 -4.72 41.33
N ALA A 648 8.46 -4.81 40.05
CA ALA A 648 8.05 -6.06 39.38
C ALA A 648 9.24 -6.93 38.90
N GLY A 649 10.49 -6.44 38.99
CA GLY A 649 11.67 -7.15 38.51
C GLY A 649 11.80 -7.21 36.99
N ASP A 650 11.02 -6.41 36.25
CA ASP A 650 11.04 -6.37 34.77
C ASP A 650 12.16 -5.47 34.28
N ARG A 651 13.37 -5.98 34.29
CA ARG A 651 14.60 -5.29 33.89
C ARG A 651 14.58 -4.88 32.42
N HIS A 652 13.95 -5.71 31.58
CA HIS A 652 13.85 -5.44 30.14
C HIS A 652 13.02 -4.19 29.84
N SER A 653 11.82 -4.09 30.43
CA SER A 653 10.95 -2.92 30.27
C SER A 653 11.53 -1.69 30.97
N GLU A 654 12.19 -1.86 32.13
CA GLU A 654 12.92 -0.79 32.83
C GLU A 654 13.93 -0.12 31.88
N ALA A 655 14.74 -0.91 31.15
CA ALA A 655 15.72 -0.40 30.19
C ALA A 655 15.07 0.44 29.09
N GLY A 656 13.91 -0.02 28.58
CA GLY A 656 13.12 0.70 27.56
C GLY A 656 12.67 2.08 28.04
N VAL A 657 12.21 2.16 29.28
CA VAL A 657 11.79 3.45 29.89
C VAL A 657 12.95 4.41 30.06
N TRP A 658 14.12 3.92 30.54
CA TRP A 658 15.33 4.73 30.62
C TRP A 658 15.75 5.32 29.28
N ASN A 659 15.70 4.50 28.21
CA ASN A 659 16.01 4.98 26.86
C ASN A 659 15.01 6.06 26.37
N ASN A 660 13.71 5.90 26.65
CA ASN A 660 12.69 6.86 26.26
C ASN A 660 12.79 8.18 27.06
N LEU A 661 13.04 8.09 28.36
CA LEU A 661 13.30 9.25 29.22
C LEU A 661 14.50 10.06 28.70
N ALA A 662 15.59 9.39 28.34
CA ALA A 662 16.76 10.04 27.78
C ALA A 662 16.49 10.83 26.50
N LEU A 663 15.60 10.33 25.61
CA LEU A 663 15.21 11.05 24.40
C LEU A 663 14.51 12.36 24.72
N ILE A 664 13.65 12.38 25.73
CA ILE A 664 12.92 13.58 26.16
C ILE A 664 13.87 14.56 26.86
N LEU A 665 14.72 14.07 27.78
CA LEU A 665 15.73 14.88 28.47
C LEU A 665 16.71 15.54 27.46
N ARG A 666 17.15 14.82 26.46
CA ARG A 666 18.01 15.38 25.40
C ARG A 666 17.28 16.47 24.59
N LYS A 667 16.02 16.25 24.19
CA LYS A 667 15.22 17.25 23.46
C LYS A 667 14.99 18.52 24.25
N SER A 668 14.90 18.43 25.58
CA SER A 668 14.74 19.58 26.50
C SER A 668 16.06 20.25 26.88
N GLY A 669 17.21 19.79 26.34
CA GLY A 669 18.54 20.35 26.68
C GLY A 669 19.18 19.80 27.96
N ARG A 670 18.51 18.89 28.68
CA ARG A 670 19.04 18.23 29.91
C ARG A 670 19.97 17.08 29.51
N VAL A 671 21.03 17.40 28.75
CA VAL A 671 21.88 16.39 28.08
C VAL A 671 22.64 15.51 29.04
N ASP A 672 23.13 16.04 30.19
CA ASP A 672 23.87 15.24 31.17
C ASP A 672 22.97 14.18 31.80
N GLU A 673 21.74 14.52 32.14
CA GLU A 673 20.76 13.58 32.69
C GLU A 673 20.35 12.53 31.63
N ALA A 674 20.27 12.93 30.34
CA ALA A 674 20.04 12.00 29.26
C ALA A 674 21.18 10.98 29.12
N LEU A 675 22.42 11.40 29.29
CA LEU A 675 23.57 10.51 29.25
C LEU A 675 23.55 9.50 30.43
N ASP A 676 23.16 9.93 31.64
CA ASP A 676 23.03 9.03 32.78
C ASP A 676 21.91 8.01 32.59
N ALA A 677 20.76 8.44 32.05
CA ALA A 677 19.65 7.55 31.72
C ALA A 677 20.02 6.52 30.64
N LEU A 678 20.80 6.92 29.61
CA LEU A 678 21.26 5.99 28.56
C LEU A 678 22.29 4.99 29.07
N ARG A 679 23.16 5.37 30.04
CA ARG A 679 24.06 4.42 30.70
C ARG A 679 23.27 3.35 31.46
N ALA A 680 22.27 3.77 32.25
CA ALA A 680 21.39 2.84 32.95
C ALA A 680 20.65 1.90 31.96
N ALA A 681 20.17 2.40 30.82
CA ALA A 681 19.56 1.59 29.79
C ALA A 681 20.53 0.56 29.18
N LEU A 682 21.77 0.98 28.88
CA LEU A 682 22.81 0.12 28.31
C LEU A 682 23.19 -1.01 29.25
N ASP A 683 23.36 -0.70 30.56
CA ASP A 683 23.71 -1.69 31.57
C ASP A 683 22.61 -2.75 31.71
N LEU A 684 21.34 -2.33 31.71
CA LEU A 684 20.19 -3.24 31.77
C LEU A 684 20.02 -4.07 30.50
N TYR A 685 20.22 -3.49 29.29
CA TYR A 685 20.17 -4.27 28.06
C TYR A 685 21.28 -5.32 27.98
N ARG A 686 22.45 -5.06 28.50
CA ARG A 686 23.54 -6.04 28.64
C ARG A 686 23.17 -7.13 29.62
N GLU A 687 22.61 -6.76 30.79
CA GLU A 687 22.14 -7.71 31.80
C GLU A 687 21.07 -8.66 31.23
N THR A 688 20.15 -8.14 30.43
CA THR A 688 19.03 -8.91 29.82
C THR A 688 19.39 -9.60 28.50
N GLY A 689 20.59 -9.32 27.95
CA GLY A 689 21.02 -9.87 26.67
C GLY A 689 20.29 -9.33 25.45
N ASP A 690 19.58 -8.19 25.56
CA ASP A 690 18.84 -7.59 24.43
C ASP A 690 19.78 -6.77 23.54
N ARG A 691 20.55 -7.47 22.73
CA ARG A 691 21.56 -6.88 21.83
C ARG A 691 20.97 -5.88 20.83
N PRO A 692 19.82 -6.14 20.15
CA PRO A 692 19.26 -5.16 19.22
C PRO A 692 18.88 -3.82 19.88
N ARG A 693 18.29 -3.87 21.09
CA ARG A 693 17.98 -2.64 21.84
C ARG A 693 19.20 -1.99 22.44
N GLU A 694 20.22 -2.75 22.84
CA GLU A 694 21.53 -2.22 23.21
C GLU A 694 22.14 -1.39 22.08
N GLY A 695 22.13 -1.89 20.83
CA GLY A 695 22.59 -1.16 19.65
C GLY A 695 21.88 0.18 19.47
N ARG A 696 20.56 0.20 19.66
CA ARG A 696 19.76 1.43 19.59
C ARG A 696 20.10 2.41 20.74
N ALA A 697 20.31 1.91 21.94
CA ALA A 697 20.73 2.75 23.06
C ALA A 697 22.13 3.34 22.84
N TRP A 698 23.07 2.58 22.27
CA TRP A 698 24.39 3.08 21.87
C TRP A 698 24.28 4.21 20.83
N HIS A 699 23.41 4.06 19.83
CA HIS A 699 23.12 5.14 18.89
C HIS A 699 22.67 6.42 19.62
N ASN A 700 21.64 6.31 20.46
CA ASN A 700 21.10 7.45 21.22
C ASN A 700 22.16 8.08 22.14
N TYR A 701 23.03 7.26 22.74
CA TYR A 701 24.14 7.71 23.59
C TYR A 701 25.18 8.50 22.77
N GLY A 702 25.53 8.02 21.58
CA GLY A 702 26.41 8.75 20.65
C GLY A 702 25.84 10.11 20.23
N VAL A 703 24.53 10.17 19.93
CA VAL A 703 23.85 11.44 19.62
C VAL A 703 23.84 12.41 20.82
N ALA A 704 23.63 11.91 22.04
CA ALA A 704 23.66 12.73 23.25
C ALA A 704 25.07 13.23 23.57
N LEU A 705 26.10 12.39 23.42
CA LEU A 705 27.51 12.77 23.58
C LEU A 705 27.92 13.86 22.60
N ASN A 706 27.49 13.75 21.34
CA ASN A 706 27.73 14.79 20.32
C ASN A 706 27.09 16.12 20.72
N ALA A 707 25.85 16.09 21.20
CA ALA A 707 25.16 17.30 21.69
C ALA A 707 25.89 17.96 22.87
N ARG A 708 26.67 17.19 23.62
CA ARG A 708 27.55 17.71 24.73
C ARG A 708 28.96 18.11 24.27
N GLY A 709 29.30 17.92 22.99
CA GLY A 709 30.63 18.19 22.46
C GLY A 709 31.70 17.12 22.78
N ARG A 710 31.29 15.94 23.31
CA ARG A 710 32.19 14.81 23.63
C ARG A 710 32.41 13.94 22.40
N THR A 711 33.06 14.53 21.39
CA THR A 711 33.15 13.98 20.02
C THR A 711 33.81 12.60 19.97
N THR A 712 34.95 12.40 20.67
CA THR A 712 35.70 11.13 20.65
C THR A 712 34.85 9.98 21.23
N GLU A 713 34.14 10.24 22.33
CA GLU A 713 33.26 9.26 22.94
C GLU A 713 31.99 9.00 22.09
N ALA A 714 31.49 10.04 21.43
CA ALA A 714 30.36 9.90 20.46
C ALA A 714 30.75 8.98 19.31
N VAL A 715 31.94 9.10 18.74
CA VAL A 715 32.44 8.19 17.69
C VAL A 715 32.45 6.75 18.19
N THR A 716 33.02 6.51 19.39
CA THR A 716 33.09 5.15 19.99
C THR A 716 31.70 4.57 20.20
N ALA A 717 30.75 5.36 20.72
CA ALA A 717 29.37 4.93 20.90
C ALA A 717 28.65 4.57 19.57
N CYS A 718 28.87 5.39 18.54
CA CYS A 718 28.31 5.09 17.23
C CYS A 718 28.91 3.82 16.61
N LEU A 719 30.21 3.58 16.79
CA LEU A 719 30.85 2.34 16.30
C LEU A 719 30.30 1.11 17.04
N ASN A 720 30.12 1.14 18.35
CA ASN A 720 29.46 0.05 19.08
C ASN A 720 28.06 -0.24 18.58
N SER A 721 27.31 0.81 18.22
CA SER A 721 25.98 0.65 17.60
C SER A 721 26.07 -0.02 16.22
N LEU A 722 27.03 0.39 15.38
CA LEU A 722 27.22 -0.17 14.05
C LEU A 722 27.63 -1.65 14.10
N ASP A 723 28.50 -2.04 15.03
CA ASP A 723 28.90 -3.43 15.22
C ASP A 723 27.68 -4.31 15.54
N ILE A 724 26.80 -3.84 16.42
CA ILE A 724 25.57 -4.55 16.76
C ILE A 724 24.59 -4.56 15.57
N CYS A 725 24.41 -3.44 14.86
CA CYS A 725 23.56 -3.41 13.66
C CYS A 725 24.05 -4.40 12.59
N ALA A 726 25.37 -4.54 12.43
CA ALA A 726 25.95 -5.51 11.50
C ALA A 726 25.71 -6.96 11.93
N GLU A 727 25.76 -7.26 13.25
CA GLU A 727 25.44 -8.59 13.81
C GLU A 727 24.01 -9.04 13.46
N PHE A 728 23.05 -8.10 13.37
CA PHE A 728 21.62 -8.37 13.12
C PHE A 728 21.13 -7.94 11.73
N GLU A 729 22.04 -7.57 10.82
CA GLU A 729 21.72 -7.06 9.48
C GLU A 729 20.69 -5.89 9.50
N ASP A 730 20.69 -5.09 10.57
CA ASP A 730 19.82 -3.91 10.71
C ASP A 730 20.35 -2.76 9.86
N TRP A 731 20.03 -2.78 8.57
CA TRP A 731 20.44 -1.75 7.62
C TRP A 731 19.87 -0.38 7.96
N HIS A 732 18.65 -0.31 8.52
CA HIS A 732 18.05 0.96 8.93
C HIS A 732 18.74 1.56 10.16
N GLY A 733 19.02 0.73 11.17
CA GLY A 733 19.81 1.12 12.33
C GLY A 733 21.23 1.56 11.96
N SER A 734 21.88 0.80 11.05
CA SER A 734 23.19 1.15 10.50
C SER A 734 23.17 2.51 9.81
N ALA A 735 22.16 2.78 8.95
CA ALA A 735 22.01 4.02 8.22
C ALA A 735 21.85 5.23 9.17
N ARG A 736 20.95 5.11 10.16
CA ARG A 736 20.75 6.16 11.17
C ARG A 736 22.04 6.45 11.95
N THR A 737 22.76 5.42 12.30
CA THR A 737 24.01 5.56 13.10
C THR A 737 25.14 6.13 12.25
N LEU A 738 25.27 5.74 10.99
CA LEU A 738 26.22 6.34 10.05
C LEU A 738 25.92 7.83 9.81
N TYR A 739 24.65 8.20 9.68
CA TYR A 739 24.24 9.60 9.56
C TYR A 739 24.61 10.39 10.82
N ALA A 740 24.31 9.85 12.01
CA ALA A 740 24.69 10.47 13.27
C ALA A 740 26.23 10.61 13.40
N LEU A 741 26.99 9.59 12.99
CA LEU A 741 28.46 9.63 12.96
C LEU A 741 28.97 10.68 11.98
N GLY A 742 28.28 10.89 10.85
CA GLY A 742 28.55 12.01 9.94
C GLY A 742 28.41 13.37 10.62
N LEU A 743 27.32 13.56 11.38
CA LEU A 743 27.11 14.79 12.16
C LEU A 743 28.15 14.98 13.27
N VAL A 744 28.62 13.89 13.89
CA VAL A 744 29.72 13.92 14.89
C VAL A 744 31.02 14.44 14.23
N HIS A 745 31.37 13.95 13.04
CA HIS A 745 32.54 14.40 12.30
C HIS A 745 32.41 15.85 11.82
N GLU A 746 31.22 16.27 11.42
CA GLU A 746 30.92 17.66 11.05
C GLU A 746 31.14 18.60 12.25
N THR A 747 30.61 18.23 13.43
CA THR A 747 30.84 18.98 14.69
C THR A 747 32.32 19.06 15.03
N ALA A 748 33.10 18.03 14.70
CA ALA A 748 34.55 17.98 14.89
C ALA A 748 35.35 18.81 13.86
N GLY A 749 34.69 19.37 12.83
CA GLY A 749 35.33 20.09 11.74
C GLY A 749 35.96 19.17 10.67
N ASP A 750 35.74 17.86 10.73
CA ASP A 750 36.25 16.88 9.75
C ASP A 750 35.22 16.66 8.63
N ALA A 751 35.18 17.59 7.69
CA ALA A 751 34.21 17.58 6.60
C ALA A 751 34.38 16.37 5.65
N GLU A 752 35.58 15.84 5.50
CA GLU A 752 35.87 14.69 4.65
C GLU A 752 35.23 13.42 5.21
N ARG A 753 35.51 13.13 6.50
CA ARG A 753 34.89 11.98 7.16
C ARG A 753 33.39 12.15 7.33
N ALA A 754 32.90 13.35 7.61
CA ALA A 754 31.47 13.63 7.67
C ALA A 754 30.75 13.24 6.36
N ARG A 755 31.28 13.69 5.23
CA ARG A 755 30.74 13.37 3.90
C ARG A 755 30.78 11.87 3.62
N ALA A 756 31.89 11.22 3.91
CA ALA A 756 32.04 9.78 3.69
C ALA A 756 31.00 8.98 4.50
N ARG A 757 30.78 9.35 5.77
CA ARG A 757 29.77 8.67 6.61
C ARG A 757 28.33 8.96 6.15
N MET A 758 28.01 10.18 5.73
CA MET A 758 26.69 10.53 5.20
C MET A 758 26.40 9.80 3.87
N THR A 759 27.42 9.59 3.03
CA THR A 759 27.30 8.77 1.81
C THR A 759 27.02 7.31 2.15
N GLN A 760 27.80 6.72 3.10
CA GLN A 760 27.55 5.36 3.57
C GLN A 760 26.15 5.22 4.21
N ALA A 761 25.67 6.25 4.91
CA ALA A 761 24.32 6.28 5.44
C ALA A 761 23.27 6.22 4.33
N ALA A 762 23.48 6.96 3.25
CA ALA A 762 22.59 6.93 2.09
C ALA A 762 22.52 5.53 1.47
N ASP A 763 23.66 4.87 1.29
CA ASP A 763 23.71 3.52 0.75
C ASP A 763 23.02 2.49 1.68
N ALA A 764 23.19 2.64 2.97
CA ALA A 764 22.55 1.79 3.97
C ALA A 764 21.02 2.04 4.02
N TYR A 765 20.57 3.30 3.89
CA TYR A 765 19.14 3.61 3.76
C TYR A 765 18.53 3.02 2.48
N GLU A 766 19.25 2.99 1.38
CA GLU A 766 18.79 2.31 0.17
C GLU A 766 18.59 0.81 0.37
N ARG A 767 19.59 0.15 0.99
CA ARG A 767 19.49 -1.27 1.34
C ARG A 767 18.33 -1.55 2.31
N ALA A 768 18.02 -0.59 3.18
CA ALA A 768 16.88 -0.66 4.09
C ALA A 768 15.54 -0.34 3.43
N GLY A 769 15.50 -0.01 2.11
CA GLY A 769 14.29 0.39 1.43
C GLY A 769 13.77 1.79 1.82
N SER A 770 14.66 2.69 2.26
CA SER A 770 14.33 4.04 2.75
C SER A 770 14.91 5.14 1.83
N PRO A 771 14.41 5.32 0.58
CA PRO A 771 15.02 6.20 -0.42
C PRO A 771 14.94 7.69 -0.07
N LYS A 772 13.96 8.14 0.72
CA LYS A 772 13.89 9.56 1.16
C LYS A 772 14.99 9.91 2.14
N GLU A 773 15.21 9.07 3.11
CA GLU A 773 16.29 9.20 4.08
C GLU A 773 17.64 9.09 3.38
N ALA A 774 17.74 8.21 2.37
CA ALA A 774 18.91 8.11 1.51
C ALA A 774 19.18 9.41 0.76
N GLU A 775 18.18 10.05 0.16
CA GLU A 775 18.34 11.33 -0.52
C GLU A 775 18.64 12.46 0.46
N GLN A 776 18.02 12.45 1.64
CA GLN A 776 18.37 13.40 2.70
C GLN A 776 19.85 13.27 3.13
N ALA A 777 20.34 12.04 3.29
CA ALA A 777 21.72 11.78 3.62
C ALA A 777 22.69 12.22 2.50
N ARG A 778 22.32 11.95 1.22
CA ARG A 778 23.08 12.46 0.06
C ARG A 778 23.11 13.98 0.01
N ARG A 779 21.99 14.62 0.28
CA ARG A 779 21.91 16.09 0.31
C ARG A 779 22.81 16.66 1.40
N ALA A 780 22.80 16.07 2.60
CA ALA A 780 23.68 16.45 3.69
C ALA A 780 25.14 16.27 3.28
N ALA A 781 25.51 15.14 2.66
CA ALA A 781 26.87 14.88 2.17
C ALA A 781 27.36 15.93 1.14
N ARG A 782 26.46 16.45 0.29
CA ARG A 782 26.79 17.51 -0.69
C ARG A 782 27.02 18.85 -0.03
N ILE A 783 26.28 19.19 1.02
CA ILE A 783 26.39 20.48 1.74
C ILE A 783 27.66 20.53 2.60
N THR A 784 28.11 19.43 3.15
CA THR A 784 29.28 19.32 4.02
C THR A 784 30.63 19.40 3.27
N GLY A 785 30.63 19.72 1.98
CA GLY A 785 31.85 19.89 1.17
C GLY A 785 32.42 21.30 1.24
N PRO A 786 33.73 21.50 0.99
CA PRO A 786 34.28 22.85 0.77
C PRO A 786 33.54 23.52 -0.37
N ALA A 787 33.21 24.81 -0.20
CA ALA A 787 32.62 25.59 -1.26
C ALA A 787 33.46 25.43 -2.55
N PRO A 788 32.87 25.32 -3.76
CA PRO A 788 33.60 25.14 -4.99
C PRO A 788 34.58 26.33 -5.12
N THR A 789 35.89 26.02 -4.99
CA THR A 789 36.95 26.99 -5.26
C THR A 789 36.98 27.25 -6.75
N GLY A 790 36.56 28.44 -7.16
CA GLY A 790 36.97 29.03 -8.46
C GLY A 790 35.91 29.09 -9.54
N THR A 791 35.15 30.18 -9.53
CA THR A 791 34.85 30.88 -10.79
C THR A 791 35.76 32.07 -10.90
N PRO A 792 36.44 32.26 -12.03
CA PRO A 792 37.22 33.46 -12.23
C PRO A 792 36.27 34.65 -12.36
N THR A 793 36.53 35.67 -11.54
CA THR A 793 35.89 36.98 -11.66
C THR A 793 36.30 37.62 -13.01
N PRO A 794 35.40 38.16 -13.79
CA PRO A 794 35.75 39.11 -14.86
C PRO A 794 36.12 40.46 -14.25
N ASP A 795 37.16 41.07 -14.84
CA ASP A 795 37.79 42.34 -14.54
C ASP A 795 36.87 43.47 -14.05
N ALA A 796 37.28 44.09 -12.93
CA ALA A 796 36.73 45.32 -12.42
C ALA A 796 37.35 46.52 -13.18
N PRO A 797 36.54 47.50 -13.61
CA PRO A 797 37.09 48.80 -14.05
C PRO A 797 37.37 49.75 -12.87
N PRO A 798 38.25 50.78 -13.03
CA PRO A 798 38.97 51.44 -11.94
C PRO A 798 38.11 52.43 -11.12
N ALA A 799 38.56 52.60 -9.88
CA ALA A 799 38.05 53.51 -8.88
C ALA A 799 37.85 54.97 -9.35
N ARG A 800 36.74 55.58 -9.05
CA ARG A 800 36.57 57.00 -8.94
C ARG A 800 36.24 57.45 -7.53
N THR A 801 36.97 58.49 -7.13
CA THR A 801 37.09 59.18 -5.85
C THR A 801 35.77 59.72 -5.26
N ALA A 802 35.72 59.61 -3.96
CA ALA A 802 35.08 60.42 -2.91
C ALA A 802 34.08 61.57 -3.27
N GLY A 803 32.95 61.54 -2.61
CA GLY A 803 31.98 62.65 -2.52
C GLY A 803 30.93 62.38 -1.48
N SER A 804 31.10 62.93 -0.27
CA SER A 804 30.19 63.47 0.73
C SER A 804 28.79 62.89 0.91
N ALA A 805 28.52 62.42 2.13
CA ALA A 805 27.18 62.18 2.72
C ALA A 805 26.29 63.44 2.77
N PRO A 806 24.99 63.27 2.74
CA PRO A 806 24.19 63.90 3.80
C PRO A 806 23.08 63.04 4.40
N ARG A 807 23.07 63.13 5.74
CA ARG A 807 21.97 63.21 6.69
C ARG A 807 20.60 62.62 6.33
N ALA A 808 20.13 61.73 7.24
CA ALA A 808 18.76 61.30 7.45
C ALA A 808 17.82 62.44 7.93
N PRO A 809 16.51 62.39 7.64
CA PRO A 809 15.50 63.04 8.46
C PRO A 809 14.66 62.07 9.31
N ARG A 810 14.32 62.58 10.53
CA ARG A 810 13.47 62.05 11.54
C ARG A 810 11.97 62.03 11.15
N PRO A 811 11.15 61.22 11.77
CA PRO A 811 9.72 61.16 11.51
C PRO A 811 8.90 62.19 12.27
N PRO A 812 7.73 62.61 11.79
CA PRO A 812 6.75 63.36 12.58
C PRO A 812 5.67 62.46 13.16
N GLY A 813 5.24 62.89 14.35
CA GLY A 813 4.37 62.42 15.36
C GLY A 813 2.88 62.30 14.97
N ALA A 814 2.21 61.59 15.89
CA ALA A 814 0.74 61.45 15.98
C ALA A 814 0.05 62.78 16.39
N PRO A 815 -1.22 62.89 16.03
CA PRO A 815 -2.27 63.05 17.03
C PRO A 815 -3.48 62.17 16.72
N GLY A 816 -4.29 61.69 17.65
CA GLY A 816 -5.04 62.31 18.69
C GLY A 816 -6.51 61.93 18.50
N SER A 817 -7.03 61.09 19.38
CA SER A 817 -8.42 60.89 19.83
C SER A 817 -9.58 61.66 19.21
N ALA A 818 -10.65 60.93 18.86
CA ALA A 818 -12.03 61.18 19.39
C ALA A 818 -12.99 60.13 18.87
N GLY A 819 -13.73 59.46 19.82
CA GLY A 819 -14.94 58.72 19.55
C GLY A 819 -16.19 59.64 19.38
N PRO A 820 -17.43 59.20 19.24
CA PRO A 820 -18.00 58.17 20.15
C PRO A 820 -18.22 56.82 19.55
#